data_fe859257b229f2d62a7c1a98e41bb92e
#
_entry.id   fe859257b229f2d62a7c1a98e41bb92e
#
_cell.length_a   1.000
_cell.length_b   1.000
_cell.length_c   1.000
_cell.angle_alpha   90.00
_cell.angle_beta   90.00
_cell.angle_gamma   90.00
#
_symmetry.space_group_name_H-M   'P 1'
#
loop_
_entity.id
_entity.type
_entity.pdbx_description
1 polymer ?
#
loop_
_entity_poly.entity_id
_entity_poly.type
_entity_poly.pdbx_seq_one_letter_code
_entity_poly.pdbx_strand_id
1 'polypeptide(L)'
;GIPVNGMENGSVYWSNWSGLADVTNSIQVQRGIGLSKLGLFSVGGTVNIVTQSTEVNRQGSVYYGIGNDRYQKMGFNLSSGLLPKGWAFSIMGTRTTGDGYVKGTNFEAWSYFANVSKKFGRNHILSLTAFGAPQWHNRRSNKQSIEDYDLHKDGIRMNTCYGYINGQIVPTYSGYNEYHKPQISLNHFWQINGKSTLSTSVYVSNATGGGRKVYGKDANRLQYNYKTGRPNENTSLTPDGLIDYLPVMEDNKNSDHGSDAIFTMGTNSHDWYGLLSTYTNDLSKSLKLTVGIDGRYYKGYHYDKISDLLGGAYYKDNKLAWRDPDTKLREGDKVNQDYLSKILWMGAFAQLEYNREHYKAFVSTSVTSHSYKREDPGKYGAYGNQETYPVANVKTPWSNFVPFSVKAGFNYRFNGMHNVFVNGGYVTKAPMMDNIFVDNTPLSNPIPEKIATGEIGYGFNYRTLSVMLNGYYTQWMDKSVTKAIGSWNGPRACIPNIDARHMGIELEASYQPLEWLRVYGFFTIGDWRWTNDVNFPLFNEQNEKIGEYHAYIKNLHVGNAPQTSAMLGLSCMPVSGLTLGVDFNYYGRHYADFAAADRTDEKDRAEAWKLPDYSTVDLNLNYDFKMGTFRGQLFGNVNNLFNRKYISDALDGSDHTRETAVAWYGFGITWTAGLRISF
;
A
#
# COMPACT_ATOMS: atom_id res chain seq x y z
N GLY A 1 -16.25 3.84 -6.34
CA GLY A 1 -15.34 3.11 -7.16
C GLY A 1 -14.10 3.85 -7.64
N ILE A 2 -13.69 5.00 -7.01
CA ILE A 2 -12.44 5.67 -7.38
C ILE A 2 -11.26 4.84 -6.85
N PRO A 3 -10.27 4.44 -7.68
CA PRO A 3 -9.15 3.66 -7.23
C PRO A 3 -8.19 4.48 -6.38
N VAL A 4 -7.61 3.85 -5.36
CA VAL A 4 -6.61 4.45 -4.46
C VAL A 4 -5.18 3.97 -4.72
N ASN A 5 -5.02 2.93 -5.55
CA ASN A 5 -3.73 2.39 -5.95
C ASN A 5 -2.94 3.39 -6.80
N GLY A 6 -1.63 3.51 -6.55
CA GLY A 6 -0.73 4.35 -7.34
C GLY A 6 -0.68 3.90 -8.80
N MET A 7 -0.68 4.87 -9.73
CA MET A 7 -0.70 4.58 -11.18
C MET A 7 0.62 4.01 -11.71
N GLU A 8 1.74 4.30 -11.06
CA GLU A 8 3.09 3.91 -11.50
C GLU A 8 3.50 2.52 -10.99
N ASN A 9 3.12 2.17 -9.75
CA ASN A 9 3.57 0.95 -9.07
C ASN A 9 2.44 0.08 -8.49
N GLY A 10 1.17 0.52 -8.58
CA GLY A 10 0.01 -0.21 -8.08
C GLY A 10 -0.13 -0.28 -6.55
N SER A 11 0.78 0.34 -5.79
CA SER A 11 0.79 0.29 -4.34
C SER A 11 -0.24 1.21 -3.71
N VAL A 12 -0.75 0.83 -2.52
CA VAL A 12 -1.57 1.71 -1.67
C VAL A 12 -0.73 2.16 -0.49
N TYR A 13 -0.53 3.46 -0.37
CA TYR A 13 0.16 4.09 0.76
C TYR A 13 -0.88 4.57 1.77
N TRP A 14 -1.21 3.75 2.75
CA TRP A 14 -2.31 3.98 3.70
C TRP A 14 -2.17 5.27 4.51
N SER A 15 -0.94 5.73 4.75
CA SER A 15 -0.70 7.03 5.40
C SER A 15 -1.33 8.21 4.66
N ASN A 16 -1.44 8.14 3.32
CA ASN A 16 -2.10 9.16 2.50
C ASN A 16 -3.63 9.15 2.60
N TRP A 17 -4.20 8.14 3.27
CA TRP A 17 -5.63 7.92 3.47
C TRP A 17 -5.99 7.88 4.96
N SER A 18 -5.16 8.46 5.81
CA SER A 18 -5.45 8.63 7.24
C SER A 18 -6.82 9.29 7.41
N GLY A 19 -7.64 8.79 8.35
CA GLY A 19 -9.01 9.31 8.56
C GLY A 19 -10.07 8.85 7.55
N LEU A 20 -9.71 8.11 6.48
CA LEU A 20 -10.72 7.56 5.56
C LEU A 20 -11.73 6.65 6.30
N ALA A 21 -11.26 5.89 7.29
CA ALA A 21 -12.12 5.06 8.13
C ALA A 21 -13.17 5.87 8.92
N ASP A 22 -12.87 7.12 9.29
CA ASP A 22 -13.76 7.97 10.08
C ASP A 22 -14.98 8.47 9.29
N VAL A 23 -14.90 8.47 7.95
CA VAL A 23 -16.00 8.83 7.03
C VAL A 23 -16.59 7.62 6.31
N THR A 24 -16.11 6.43 6.63
CA THR A 24 -16.58 5.19 6.02
C THR A 24 -17.96 4.81 6.56
N ASN A 25 -18.90 4.55 5.65
CA ASN A 25 -20.19 3.96 5.95
C ASN A 25 -20.09 2.43 5.98
N SER A 26 -19.39 1.84 5.01
CA SER A 26 -19.14 0.40 4.95
C SER A 26 -17.84 0.07 4.22
N ILE A 27 -17.20 -1.03 4.63
CA ILE A 27 -16.08 -1.64 3.94
C ILE A 27 -16.55 -3.00 3.44
N GLN A 28 -16.49 -3.18 2.12
CA GLN A 28 -16.84 -4.43 1.46
C GLN A 28 -15.54 -5.10 1.02
N VAL A 29 -15.24 -6.25 1.61
CA VAL A 29 -14.08 -7.06 1.24
C VAL A 29 -14.57 -8.27 0.47
N GLN A 30 -14.09 -8.42 -0.74
CA GLN A 30 -14.31 -9.60 -1.54
C GLN A 30 -12.97 -10.33 -1.70
N ARG A 31 -12.89 -11.55 -1.23
CA ARG A 31 -11.72 -12.43 -1.40
C ARG A 31 -11.78 -13.12 -2.76
N GLY A 32 -10.60 -13.47 -3.27
CA GLY A 32 -10.47 -14.22 -4.53
C GLY A 32 -10.99 -13.50 -5.76
N ILE A 33 -11.42 -14.27 -6.77
CA ILE A 33 -11.80 -13.76 -8.10
C ILE A 33 -13.23 -13.24 -8.16
N GLY A 34 -13.90 -13.01 -7.10
CA GLY A 34 -15.32 -12.66 -7.13
C GLY A 34 -15.71 -11.50 -8.07
N LEU A 35 -16.98 -11.13 -8.00
CA LEU A 35 -17.61 -10.08 -8.79
C LEU A 35 -17.03 -8.69 -8.47
N SER A 36 -16.04 -8.24 -9.21
CA SER A 36 -15.59 -6.85 -9.17
C SER A 36 -16.43 -6.03 -10.15
N LYS A 37 -17.22 -5.09 -9.64
CA LYS A 37 -17.99 -4.11 -10.45
C LYS A 37 -17.10 -3.00 -11.03
N LEU A 38 -15.81 -3.22 -11.12
CA LEU A 38 -14.82 -2.28 -11.62
C LEU A 38 -13.98 -3.00 -12.67
N GLY A 39 -13.59 -2.30 -13.71
CA GLY A 39 -12.62 -2.77 -14.71
C GLY A 39 -11.19 -2.95 -14.17
N LEU A 40 -11.05 -3.20 -12.87
CA LEU A 40 -9.77 -3.41 -12.21
C LEU A 40 -9.33 -4.86 -12.30
N PHE A 41 -8.05 -5.07 -12.59
CA PHE A 41 -7.42 -6.39 -12.54
C PHE A 41 -7.20 -6.79 -11.08
N SER A 42 -8.16 -7.48 -10.50
CA SER A 42 -8.06 -8.01 -9.15
C SER A 42 -8.08 -9.53 -9.20
N VAL A 43 -7.13 -10.17 -8.55
CA VAL A 43 -7.01 -11.63 -8.45
C VAL A 43 -7.12 -12.09 -6.99
N GLY A 44 -6.41 -11.44 -6.07
CA GLY A 44 -6.42 -11.80 -4.65
C GLY A 44 -7.63 -11.27 -3.88
N GLY A 45 -8.36 -10.32 -4.44
CA GLY A 45 -9.54 -9.74 -3.82
C GLY A 45 -9.73 -8.25 -4.12
N THR A 46 -10.85 -7.71 -3.67
CA THR A 46 -11.19 -6.28 -3.82
C THR A 46 -11.67 -5.73 -2.49
N VAL A 47 -11.13 -4.58 -2.09
CA VAL A 47 -11.62 -3.81 -0.95
C VAL A 47 -12.33 -2.57 -1.50
N ASN A 48 -13.63 -2.45 -1.24
CA ASN A 48 -14.42 -1.29 -1.62
C ASN A 48 -14.84 -0.52 -0.36
N ILE A 49 -14.42 0.73 -0.28
CA ILE A 49 -14.74 1.63 0.83
C ILE A 49 -15.83 2.58 0.37
N VAL A 50 -16.98 2.50 1.02
CA VAL A 50 -18.13 3.35 0.76
C VAL A 50 -18.17 4.45 1.82
N THR A 51 -18.01 5.70 1.39
CA THR A 51 -18.08 6.87 2.29
C THR A 51 -19.51 7.30 2.52
N GLN A 52 -19.74 8.13 3.53
CA GLN A 52 -21.06 8.70 3.87
C GLN A 52 -21.63 9.51 2.70
N SER A 53 -22.95 9.40 2.49
CA SER A 53 -23.67 10.03 1.38
C SER A 53 -24.96 10.70 1.87
N THR A 54 -25.83 11.13 0.93
CA THR A 54 -27.16 11.74 1.17
C THR A 54 -28.13 10.89 2.00
N GLU A 55 -27.88 9.60 2.14
CA GLU A 55 -28.77 8.68 2.88
C GLU A 55 -28.50 8.68 4.40
N VAL A 56 -27.46 9.41 4.85
CA VAL A 56 -27.14 9.53 6.26
C VAL A 56 -28.17 10.42 6.95
N ASN A 57 -28.71 9.99 8.07
CA ASN A 57 -29.59 10.79 8.91
C ASN A 57 -28.86 12.01 9.47
N ARG A 58 -29.62 13.04 9.88
CA ARG A 58 -29.03 14.17 10.62
C ARG A 58 -28.35 13.66 11.87
N GLN A 59 -27.05 13.91 11.98
CA GLN A 59 -26.23 13.46 13.10
C GLN A 59 -24.98 14.32 13.25
N GLY A 60 -24.50 14.40 14.45
CA GLY A 60 -23.19 14.96 14.78
C GLY A 60 -22.45 14.04 15.76
N SER A 61 -21.15 14.03 15.71
CA SER A 61 -20.32 13.39 16.73
C SER A 61 -19.00 14.10 16.91
N VAL A 62 -18.49 14.05 18.12
CA VAL A 62 -17.13 14.42 18.48
C VAL A 62 -16.48 13.25 19.20
N TYR A 63 -15.20 13.06 19.01
CA TYR A 63 -14.48 12.00 19.72
C TYR A 63 -13.06 12.43 20.09
N TYR A 64 -12.57 11.82 21.17
CA TYR A 64 -11.19 11.93 21.62
C TYR A 64 -10.71 10.57 22.09
N GLY A 65 -9.50 10.20 21.69
CA GLY A 65 -8.85 8.95 22.06
C GLY A 65 -7.38 9.17 22.39
N ILE A 66 -6.87 8.32 23.27
CA ILE A 66 -5.49 8.29 23.74
C ILE A 66 -4.92 6.88 23.63
N GLY A 67 -3.61 6.75 23.67
CA GLY A 67 -2.92 5.46 23.69
C GLY A 67 -1.48 5.56 24.16
N ASN A 68 -0.77 4.44 24.12
CA ASN A 68 0.65 4.44 24.44
C ASN A 68 1.46 5.32 23.47
N ASP A 69 2.71 5.62 23.85
CA ASP A 69 3.64 6.45 23.08
C ASP A 69 3.04 7.82 22.68
N ARG A 70 2.33 8.46 23.62
CA ARG A 70 1.64 9.75 23.45
C ARG A 70 0.67 9.81 22.28
N TYR A 71 0.12 8.65 21.86
CA TYR A 71 -0.91 8.62 20.84
C TYR A 71 -2.14 9.43 21.27
N GLN A 72 -2.59 10.32 20.39
CA GLN A 72 -3.81 11.10 20.57
C GLN A 72 -4.55 11.15 19.23
N LYS A 73 -5.87 10.98 19.28
CA LYS A 73 -6.74 11.17 18.11
C LYS A 73 -7.98 11.94 18.53
N MET A 74 -8.27 13.03 17.83
CA MET A 74 -9.50 13.81 18.03
C MET A 74 -10.17 14.07 16.70
N GLY A 75 -11.48 14.25 16.73
CA GLY A 75 -12.19 14.59 15.52
C GLY A 75 -13.67 14.88 15.74
N PHE A 76 -14.28 15.38 14.69
CA PHE A 76 -15.71 15.61 14.60
C PHE A 76 -16.25 15.12 13.25
N ASN A 77 -17.52 14.75 13.24
CA ASN A 77 -18.28 14.41 12.04
C ASN A 77 -19.68 15.01 12.16
N LEU A 78 -20.09 15.75 11.15
CA LEU A 78 -21.40 16.41 11.10
C LEU A 78 -22.10 16.10 9.79
N SER A 79 -23.37 15.71 9.85
CA SER A 79 -24.21 15.51 8.68
C SER A 79 -25.56 16.20 8.89
N SER A 80 -26.00 16.93 7.88
CA SER A 80 -27.33 17.59 7.89
C SER A 80 -28.48 16.62 7.70
N GLY A 81 -28.20 15.40 7.21
CA GLY A 81 -29.22 14.56 6.59
C GLY A 81 -29.81 15.22 5.33
N LEU A 82 -30.86 14.62 4.79
CA LEU A 82 -31.58 15.16 3.63
C LEU A 82 -32.44 16.34 4.06
N LEU A 83 -32.07 17.55 3.64
CA LEU A 83 -32.81 18.79 3.91
C LEU A 83 -33.96 19.00 2.92
N PRO A 84 -34.90 19.94 3.22
CA PRO A 84 -35.89 20.41 2.25
C PRO A 84 -35.23 20.82 0.93
N LYS A 85 -35.93 20.62 -0.18
CA LYS A 85 -35.43 20.85 -1.54
C LYS A 85 -34.31 19.90 -1.97
N GLY A 86 -34.04 18.83 -1.23
CA GLY A 86 -33.14 17.73 -1.62
C GLY A 86 -31.65 18.00 -1.45
N TRP A 87 -31.22 18.93 -0.61
CA TRP A 87 -29.81 19.14 -0.27
C TRP A 87 -29.36 18.26 0.89
N ALA A 88 -28.09 17.85 0.89
CA ALA A 88 -27.44 17.23 2.04
C ALA A 88 -25.97 17.67 2.10
N PHE A 89 -25.47 17.85 3.33
CA PHE A 89 -24.10 18.30 3.62
C PHE A 89 -23.49 17.37 4.66
N SER A 90 -22.23 17.03 4.47
CA SER A 90 -21.45 16.31 5.49
C SER A 90 -20.04 16.88 5.54
N ILE A 91 -19.54 17.10 6.75
CA ILE A 91 -18.16 17.55 7.00
C ILE A 91 -17.54 16.71 8.10
N MET A 92 -16.25 16.43 7.99
CA MET A 92 -15.45 15.77 9.01
C MET A 92 -14.06 16.40 9.06
N GLY A 93 -13.51 16.48 10.28
CA GLY A 93 -12.12 16.82 10.52
C GLY A 93 -11.54 15.93 11.60
N THR A 94 -10.29 15.48 11.42
CA THR A 94 -9.57 14.70 12.44
C THR A 94 -8.12 15.15 12.55
N ARG A 95 -7.54 14.97 13.73
CA ARG A 95 -6.10 15.08 13.98
C ARG A 95 -5.63 13.86 14.76
N THR A 96 -4.53 13.26 14.30
CA THR A 96 -3.89 12.11 14.97
C THR A 96 -2.40 12.41 15.16
N THR A 97 -1.88 12.24 16.37
CA THR A 97 -0.46 12.46 16.69
C THR A 97 0.06 11.34 17.58
N GLY A 98 1.37 11.15 17.61
CA GLY A 98 2.04 10.22 18.51
C GLY A 98 3.55 10.18 18.30
N ASP A 99 4.25 9.59 19.27
CA ASP A 99 5.70 9.35 19.15
C ASP A 99 6.02 8.09 18.35
N GLY A 100 5.01 7.22 18.15
CA GLY A 100 5.18 5.91 17.54
C GLY A 100 5.81 4.89 18.49
N TYR A 101 5.47 3.60 18.27
CA TYR A 101 6.00 2.50 19.08
C TYR A 101 7.52 2.35 18.93
N VAL A 102 8.03 2.46 17.71
CA VAL A 102 9.46 2.41 17.40
C VAL A 102 10.08 3.78 17.70
N LYS A 103 11.30 3.80 18.23
CA LYS A 103 11.99 5.04 18.57
C LYS A 103 12.17 5.95 17.37
N GLY A 104 11.95 7.25 17.56
CA GLY A 104 12.10 8.26 16.51
C GLY A 104 11.08 8.19 15.36
N THR A 105 9.92 7.51 15.56
CA THR A 105 8.86 7.41 14.53
C THR A 105 7.66 8.31 14.83
N ASN A 106 7.94 9.50 15.30
CA ASN A 106 6.91 10.53 15.54
C ASN A 106 6.10 10.82 14.28
N PHE A 107 4.82 11.14 14.49
CA PHE A 107 3.92 11.43 13.37
C PHE A 107 2.83 12.42 13.73
N GLU A 108 2.34 13.12 12.72
CA GLU A 108 1.12 13.91 12.77
C GLU A 108 0.36 13.78 11.46
N ALA A 109 -0.94 13.51 11.55
CA ALA A 109 -1.84 13.44 10.42
C ALA A 109 -3.10 14.23 10.69
N TRP A 110 -3.51 15.03 9.74
CA TRP A 110 -4.81 15.68 9.68
C TRP A 110 -5.64 15.01 8.60
N SER A 111 -6.95 15.02 8.74
CA SER A 111 -7.85 14.58 7.68
C SER A 111 -9.04 15.49 7.61
N TYR A 112 -9.51 15.73 6.41
CA TYR A 112 -10.74 16.47 6.15
C TYR A 112 -11.57 15.75 5.11
N PHE A 113 -12.87 15.85 5.27
CA PHE A 113 -13.86 15.39 4.33
C PHE A 113 -14.98 16.41 4.23
N ALA A 114 -15.42 16.68 3.01
CA ALA A 114 -16.60 17.50 2.74
C ALA A 114 -17.40 16.85 1.63
N ASN A 115 -18.71 16.78 1.82
CA ASN A 115 -19.64 16.33 0.80
C ASN A 115 -20.82 17.30 0.71
N VAL A 116 -21.15 17.70 -0.51
CA VAL A 116 -22.36 18.45 -0.84
C VAL A 116 -23.11 17.66 -1.87
N SER A 117 -24.33 17.28 -1.55
CA SER A 117 -25.17 16.46 -2.43
C SER A 117 -26.50 17.14 -2.69
N LYS A 118 -27.01 16.93 -3.89
CA LYS A 118 -28.32 17.43 -4.34
C LYS A 118 -29.10 16.33 -5.03
N LYS A 119 -30.30 16.07 -4.53
CA LYS A 119 -31.28 15.22 -5.18
C LYS A 119 -32.20 16.08 -6.06
N PHE A 120 -32.24 15.78 -7.36
CA PHE A 120 -33.09 16.41 -8.34
C PHE A 120 -34.24 15.46 -8.70
N GLY A 121 -35.48 15.84 -8.36
CA GLY A 121 -36.62 14.97 -8.56
C GLY A 121 -36.46 13.64 -7.81
N ARG A 122 -36.94 12.55 -8.44
CA ARG A 122 -36.86 11.20 -7.87
C ARG A 122 -35.65 10.41 -8.38
N ASN A 123 -35.03 10.84 -9.47
CA ASN A 123 -34.19 9.98 -10.30
C ASN A 123 -32.71 10.38 -10.35
N HIS A 124 -32.37 11.60 -9.90
CA HIS A 124 -30.97 12.06 -10.00
C HIS A 124 -30.42 12.47 -8.63
N ILE A 125 -29.18 12.07 -8.36
CA ILE A 125 -28.38 12.55 -7.24
C ILE A 125 -27.04 13.02 -7.81
N LEU A 126 -26.68 14.27 -7.52
CA LEU A 126 -25.37 14.84 -7.82
C LEU A 126 -24.65 15.08 -6.49
N SER A 127 -23.40 14.66 -6.40
CA SER A 127 -22.62 14.72 -5.16
C SER A 127 -21.19 15.19 -5.46
N LEU A 128 -20.80 16.32 -4.88
CA LEU A 128 -19.42 16.79 -4.88
C LEU A 128 -18.78 16.38 -3.56
N THR A 129 -17.69 15.63 -3.66
CA THR A 129 -16.95 15.11 -2.50
C THR A 129 -15.50 15.55 -2.57
N ALA A 130 -14.96 16.04 -1.45
CA ALA A 130 -13.55 16.34 -1.26
C ALA A 130 -13.04 15.56 -0.04
N PHE A 131 -11.88 14.93 -0.18
CA PHE A 131 -11.16 14.24 0.88
C PHE A 131 -9.68 14.54 0.77
N GLY A 132 -9.00 14.71 1.90
CA GLY A 132 -7.55 14.82 1.95
C GLY A 132 -7.02 14.51 3.34
N ALA A 133 -5.78 14.02 3.38
CA ALA A 133 -5.10 13.61 4.59
C ALA A 133 -3.64 14.12 4.58
N PRO A 134 -3.41 15.43 4.79
CA PRO A 134 -2.04 15.93 4.96
C PRO A 134 -1.41 15.31 6.20
N GLN A 135 -0.19 14.77 6.03
CA GLN A 135 0.50 14.08 7.09
C GLN A 135 2.01 14.19 6.94
N TRP A 136 2.70 14.08 8.07
CA TRP A 136 4.12 13.77 8.11
C TRP A 136 4.38 12.67 9.14
N HIS A 137 5.40 11.87 8.90
CA HIS A 137 5.84 10.86 9.84
C HIS A 137 7.31 10.50 9.62
N ASN A 138 7.95 10.09 10.69
CA ASN A 138 9.24 9.44 10.64
C ASN A 138 9.07 7.93 10.53
N ARG A 139 9.99 7.23 9.90
CA ARG A 139 9.89 5.81 9.59
C ARG A 139 11.06 5.02 10.13
N ARG A 140 10.85 3.73 10.33
CA ARG A 140 11.88 2.71 10.37
C ARG A 140 11.92 2.04 8.99
N SER A 141 12.86 2.43 8.13
CA SER A 141 12.94 1.91 6.75
C SER A 141 13.92 0.73 6.63
N ASN A 142 14.94 0.66 7.47
CA ASN A 142 15.96 -0.37 7.41
C ASN A 142 15.65 -1.52 8.37
N LYS A 143 15.78 -2.75 7.89
CA LYS A 143 15.82 -3.92 8.76
C LYS A 143 17.19 -3.98 9.44
N GLN A 144 17.24 -4.55 10.63
CA GLN A 144 18.44 -4.69 11.44
C GLN A 144 18.76 -6.16 11.66
N SER A 145 20.02 -6.47 11.97
CA SER A 145 20.39 -7.81 12.42
C SER A 145 19.65 -8.13 13.73
N ILE A 146 19.34 -9.40 13.93
CA ILE A 146 18.64 -9.82 15.16
C ILE A 146 19.56 -9.64 16.36
N GLU A 147 20.85 -9.82 16.20
CA GLU A 147 21.88 -9.55 17.22
C GLU A 147 21.84 -8.09 17.68
N ASP A 148 21.76 -7.12 16.73
CA ASP A 148 21.69 -5.71 17.09
C ASP A 148 20.45 -5.39 17.93
N TYR A 149 19.28 -5.99 17.63
CA TYR A 149 18.11 -5.86 18.48
C TYR A 149 18.29 -6.46 19.88
N ASP A 150 18.99 -7.58 19.99
CA ASP A 150 19.21 -8.24 21.28
C ASP A 150 20.21 -7.46 22.16
N LEU A 151 21.18 -6.77 21.56
CA LEU A 151 22.22 -6.00 22.27
C LEU A 151 21.82 -4.55 22.52
N HIS A 152 20.96 -3.95 21.69
CA HIS A 152 20.61 -2.53 21.83
C HIS A 152 19.69 -2.29 23.02
N LYS A 153 19.91 -1.21 23.77
CA LYS A 153 19.11 -0.84 24.96
C LYS A 153 17.62 -0.70 24.69
N ASP A 154 17.24 -0.24 23.48
CA ASP A 154 15.84 -0.09 23.06
C ASP A 154 15.23 -1.39 22.54
N GLY A 155 16.01 -2.47 22.36
CA GLY A 155 15.58 -3.77 21.89
C GLY A 155 14.77 -3.66 20.59
N ILE A 156 13.61 -4.30 20.53
CA ILE A 156 12.74 -4.31 19.34
C ILE A 156 12.20 -2.93 18.91
N ARG A 157 12.37 -1.90 19.75
CA ARG A 157 12.02 -0.51 19.44
C ARG A 157 13.15 0.26 18.75
N MET A 158 14.33 -0.37 18.52
CA MET A 158 15.48 0.21 17.85
C MET A 158 15.10 0.72 16.45
N ASN A 159 15.69 1.85 16.07
CA ASN A 159 15.57 2.45 14.75
C ASN A 159 16.88 3.12 14.36
N THR A 160 17.37 2.84 13.17
CA THR A 160 18.61 3.42 12.61
C THR A 160 18.34 4.50 11.56
N CYS A 161 17.07 4.89 11.38
CA CYS A 161 16.67 5.92 10.42
C CYS A 161 16.60 7.32 11.04
N TYR A 162 17.20 7.54 12.19
CA TYR A 162 17.37 8.84 12.81
C TYR A 162 18.70 8.94 13.54
N GLY A 163 19.10 10.15 13.85
CA GLY A 163 20.28 10.47 14.64
C GLY A 163 20.09 11.78 15.39
N TYR A 164 21.18 12.34 15.88
CA TYR A 164 21.14 13.56 16.70
C TYR A 164 22.00 14.68 16.11
N ILE A 165 21.47 15.90 16.19
CA ILE A 165 22.21 17.16 16.04
C ILE A 165 21.92 17.98 17.30
N ASN A 166 22.95 18.30 18.08
CA ASN A 166 22.84 19.11 19.29
C ASN A 166 21.74 18.61 20.25
N GLY A 167 21.62 17.29 20.42
CA GLY A 167 20.62 16.67 21.30
C GLY A 167 19.19 16.58 20.73
N GLN A 168 18.96 17.02 19.49
CA GLN A 168 17.67 16.90 18.81
C GLN A 168 17.65 15.73 17.84
N ILE A 169 16.52 15.04 17.77
CA ILE A 169 16.29 13.94 16.82
C ILE A 169 16.19 14.52 15.41
N VAL A 170 16.97 14.00 14.49
CA VAL A 170 16.93 14.34 13.08
C VAL A 170 16.76 13.07 12.25
N PRO A 171 15.69 12.94 11.45
CA PRO A 171 15.50 11.81 10.56
C PRO A 171 16.59 11.77 9.47
N THR A 172 17.12 10.58 9.22
CA THR A 172 18.10 10.33 8.16
C THR A 172 17.43 9.99 6.83
N TYR A 173 18.17 9.29 5.95
CA TYR A 173 17.68 8.69 4.72
C TYR A 173 16.39 7.89 4.97
N SER A 174 15.35 8.18 4.21
CA SER A 174 14.03 7.55 4.33
C SER A 174 13.38 7.62 5.73
N GLY A 175 13.96 8.36 6.66
CA GLY A 175 13.39 8.55 7.99
C GLY A 175 12.18 9.48 7.98
N TYR A 176 12.27 10.62 7.33
CA TYR A 176 11.17 11.58 7.24
C TYR A 176 10.36 11.41 5.96
N ASN A 177 9.05 11.51 6.07
CA ASN A 177 8.12 11.45 4.95
C ASN A 177 6.95 12.42 5.19
N GLU A 178 6.57 13.17 4.18
CA GLU A 178 5.40 14.05 4.21
C GLU A 178 4.62 13.92 2.91
N TYR A 179 3.28 13.91 3.02
CA TYR A 179 2.40 13.85 1.86
C TYR A 179 1.07 14.56 2.11
N HIS A 180 0.57 15.19 1.07
CA HIS A 180 -0.81 15.62 0.94
C HIS A 180 -1.33 15.19 -0.43
N LYS A 181 -2.32 14.28 -0.43
CA LYS A 181 -2.96 13.72 -1.63
C LYS A 181 -4.46 14.01 -1.60
N PRO A 182 -4.89 15.26 -1.86
CA PRO A 182 -6.30 15.59 -1.92
C PRO A 182 -6.96 14.93 -3.14
N GLN A 183 -8.22 14.55 -2.97
CA GLN A 183 -9.06 14.01 -4.01
C GLN A 183 -10.41 14.71 -4.01
N ILE A 184 -10.81 15.24 -5.16
CA ILE A 184 -12.13 15.85 -5.38
C ILE A 184 -12.85 15.03 -6.43
N SER A 185 -14.11 14.70 -6.19
CA SER A 185 -14.95 13.94 -7.14
C SER A 185 -16.33 14.52 -7.28
N LEU A 186 -16.82 14.56 -8.49
CA LEU A 186 -18.21 14.82 -8.84
C LEU A 186 -18.86 13.51 -9.25
N ASN A 187 -19.85 13.08 -8.48
CA ASN A 187 -20.52 11.81 -8.67
C ASN A 187 -21.99 12.08 -9.06
N HIS A 188 -22.43 11.48 -10.14
CA HIS A 188 -23.82 11.54 -10.61
C HIS A 188 -24.41 10.14 -10.60
N PHE A 189 -25.50 9.96 -9.89
CA PHE A 189 -26.32 8.77 -9.92
C PHE A 189 -27.65 9.09 -10.62
N TRP A 190 -27.99 8.30 -11.63
CA TRP A 190 -29.22 8.44 -12.39
C TRP A 190 -30.02 7.12 -12.41
N GLN A 191 -31.16 7.11 -11.77
CA GLN A 191 -32.19 6.06 -11.92
C GLN A 191 -32.99 6.31 -13.19
N ILE A 192 -32.55 5.73 -14.31
CA ILE A 192 -33.18 5.97 -15.63
C ILE A 192 -34.63 5.51 -15.62
N ASN A 193 -34.84 4.31 -15.09
CA ASN A 193 -36.17 3.71 -14.87
C ASN A 193 -36.10 2.64 -13.77
N GLY A 194 -37.19 1.90 -13.53
CA GLY A 194 -37.23 0.87 -12.48
C GLY A 194 -36.27 -0.30 -12.65
N LYS A 195 -35.62 -0.44 -13.84
CA LYS A 195 -34.70 -1.53 -14.14
C LYS A 195 -33.25 -1.05 -14.44
N SER A 196 -33.07 0.24 -14.70
CA SER A 196 -31.80 0.75 -15.24
C SER A 196 -31.26 1.89 -14.40
N THR A 197 -29.96 1.84 -14.09
CA THR A 197 -29.20 2.89 -13.41
C THR A 197 -27.94 3.24 -14.17
N LEU A 198 -27.54 4.51 -14.10
CA LEU A 198 -26.23 5.00 -14.56
C LEU A 198 -25.56 5.71 -13.40
N SER A 199 -24.31 5.30 -13.10
CA SER A 199 -23.46 5.95 -12.11
C SER A 199 -22.21 6.45 -12.79
N THR A 200 -21.95 7.76 -12.71
CA THR A 200 -20.75 8.38 -13.32
C THR A 200 -20.00 9.18 -12.27
N SER A 201 -18.70 8.98 -12.20
CA SER A 201 -17.78 9.71 -11.33
C SER A 201 -16.67 10.33 -12.15
N VAL A 202 -16.48 11.64 -12.00
CA VAL A 202 -15.31 12.37 -12.50
C VAL A 202 -14.50 12.80 -11.29
N TYR A 203 -13.18 12.61 -11.31
CA TYR A 203 -12.34 12.95 -10.18
C TYR A 203 -11.00 13.55 -10.59
N VAL A 204 -10.44 14.31 -9.67
CA VAL A 204 -9.10 14.90 -9.78
C VAL A 204 -8.36 14.73 -8.45
N SER A 205 -7.06 14.45 -8.53
CA SER A 205 -6.15 14.48 -7.39
C SER A 205 -4.86 15.20 -7.80
N ASN A 206 -4.50 16.25 -7.06
CA ASN A 206 -3.21 16.92 -7.18
C ASN A 206 -2.44 16.64 -5.89
N ALA A 207 -1.41 15.82 -5.94
CA ALA A 207 -0.64 15.45 -4.78
C ALA A 207 0.74 16.07 -4.78
N THR A 208 1.22 16.37 -3.59
CA THR A 208 2.62 16.74 -3.35
C THR A 208 3.11 16.06 -2.09
N GLY A 209 4.39 15.73 -2.07
CA GLY A 209 5.03 15.15 -0.92
C GLY A 209 6.32 14.43 -1.29
N GLY A 210 6.98 13.87 -0.30
CA GLY A 210 8.25 13.20 -0.51
C GLY A 210 8.82 12.57 0.74
N GLY A 211 10.00 12.00 0.59
CA GLY A 211 10.79 11.44 1.68
C GLY A 211 12.20 12.00 1.70
N ARG A 212 12.72 12.21 2.92
CA ARG A 212 14.11 12.67 3.09
C ARG A 212 15.07 11.58 2.67
N LYS A 213 16.15 11.99 2.00
CA LYS A 213 17.26 11.15 1.59
C LYS A 213 18.57 11.82 1.97
N VAL A 214 19.63 11.05 2.16
CA VAL A 214 21.01 11.57 2.15
C VAL A 214 21.54 11.50 0.72
N TYR A 215 22.32 12.51 0.33
CA TYR A 215 22.90 12.61 -1.00
C TYR A 215 24.28 13.25 -0.94
N GLY A 216 25.15 12.90 -1.87
CA GLY A 216 26.51 13.40 -1.98
C GLY A 216 27.57 12.32 -1.85
N LYS A 217 28.81 12.71 -1.99
CA LYS A 217 30.00 11.83 -1.98
C LYS A 217 30.09 11.06 -0.64
N ASP A 218 29.84 11.75 0.48
CA ASP A 218 29.97 11.21 1.82
C ASP A 218 28.62 10.76 2.43
N ALA A 219 27.59 10.60 1.61
CA ALA A 219 26.25 10.16 2.06
C ALA A 219 26.28 8.83 2.84
N ASN A 220 27.22 7.94 2.52
CA ASN A 220 27.36 6.64 3.19
C ASN A 220 27.70 6.78 4.68
N ARG A 221 28.34 7.87 5.11
CA ARG A 221 28.64 8.15 6.54
C ARG A 221 27.38 8.44 7.36
N LEU A 222 26.25 8.70 6.71
CA LEU A 222 25.00 9.09 7.33
C LEU A 222 23.90 8.02 7.21
N GLN A 223 24.27 6.76 6.97
CA GLN A 223 23.30 5.69 6.80
C GLN A 223 23.85 4.32 7.16
N TYR A 224 22.94 3.41 7.48
CA TYR A 224 23.20 2.00 7.68
C TYR A 224 23.10 1.23 6.36
N ASN A 225 23.87 0.17 6.24
CA ASN A 225 23.76 -0.76 5.13
C ASN A 225 22.43 -1.53 5.21
N TYR A 226 21.60 -1.42 4.20
CA TYR A 226 20.26 -2.01 4.22
C TYR A 226 20.26 -3.55 4.10
N LYS A 227 21.36 -4.18 3.58
CA LYS A 227 21.49 -5.63 3.46
C LYS A 227 21.96 -6.27 4.76
N THR A 228 22.91 -5.64 5.44
CA THR A 228 23.52 -6.19 6.65
C THR A 228 22.89 -5.64 7.93
N GLY A 229 22.15 -4.53 7.83
CA GLY A 229 21.63 -3.81 8.98
C GLY A 229 22.70 -3.12 9.84
N ARG A 230 23.96 -3.08 9.40
CA ARG A 230 25.09 -2.52 10.15
C ARG A 230 25.48 -1.15 9.61
N PRO A 231 26.14 -0.29 10.42
CA PRO A 231 26.64 0.99 9.93
C PRO A 231 27.64 0.78 8.80
N ASN A 232 27.63 1.69 7.83
CA ASN A 232 28.64 1.73 6.78
C ASN A 232 30.00 2.16 7.37
N GLU A 233 31.08 1.92 6.63
CA GLU A 233 32.40 2.42 6.99
C GLU A 233 32.35 3.94 7.20
N ASN A 234 33.14 4.41 8.20
CA ASN A 234 33.21 5.83 8.58
C ASN A 234 31.91 6.48 9.05
N THR A 235 30.85 5.71 9.34
CA THR A 235 29.67 6.25 10.01
C THR A 235 30.01 6.62 11.45
N SER A 236 29.85 7.89 11.80
CA SER A 236 30.02 8.33 13.18
C SER A 236 28.76 7.99 13.99
N LEU A 237 28.96 7.34 15.13
CA LEU A 237 27.88 6.94 16.02
C LEU A 237 28.01 7.62 17.37
N THR A 238 26.89 7.98 17.95
CA THR A 238 26.78 8.35 19.36
C THR A 238 27.06 7.12 20.24
N PRO A 239 27.37 7.29 21.55
CA PRO A 239 27.50 6.15 22.49
C PRO A 239 26.27 5.23 22.51
N ASP A 240 25.10 5.75 22.13
CA ASP A 240 23.84 5.01 22.04
C ASP A 240 23.67 4.22 20.72
N GLY A 241 24.66 4.24 19.82
CA GLY A 241 24.58 3.55 18.52
C GLY A 241 23.74 4.25 17.46
N LEU A 242 23.46 5.54 17.62
CA LEU A 242 22.74 6.34 16.64
C LEU A 242 23.71 7.16 15.80
N ILE A 243 23.27 7.57 14.61
CA ILE A 243 24.11 8.38 13.72
C ILE A 243 24.33 9.76 14.37
N ASP A 244 25.63 10.14 14.49
CA ASP A 244 26.05 11.48 14.87
C ASP A 244 26.36 12.29 13.60
N TYR A 245 25.59 13.35 13.38
CA TYR A 245 25.74 14.21 12.21
C TYR A 245 26.82 15.28 12.39
N LEU A 246 27.24 15.59 13.62
CA LEU A 246 28.17 16.69 13.90
C LEU A 246 29.49 16.58 13.14
N PRO A 247 30.18 15.43 13.05
CA PRO A 247 31.44 15.34 12.29
C PRO A 247 31.28 15.70 10.81
N VAL A 248 30.19 15.23 10.18
CA VAL A 248 29.91 15.56 8.77
C VAL A 248 29.56 17.04 8.61
N MET A 249 28.86 17.62 9.59
CA MET A 249 28.55 19.06 9.56
C MET A 249 29.80 19.92 9.72
N GLU A 250 30.76 19.51 10.54
CA GLU A 250 32.06 20.20 10.70
C GLU A 250 32.90 20.10 9.43
N ASP A 251 32.96 18.91 8.81
CA ASP A 251 33.64 18.72 7.53
C ASP A 251 33.04 19.63 6.45
N ASN A 252 31.72 19.64 6.29
CA ASN A 252 31.02 20.50 5.35
C ASN A 252 31.28 22.01 5.60
N LYS A 253 31.25 22.42 6.88
CA LYS A 253 31.46 23.82 7.26
C LYS A 253 32.87 24.29 6.93
N ASN A 254 33.87 23.42 7.10
CA ASN A 254 35.30 23.72 6.88
C ASN A 254 35.71 23.49 5.41
N SER A 255 34.83 22.97 4.56
CA SER A 255 35.11 22.71 3.15
C SER A 255 35.05 23.98 2.32
N ASP A 256 36.10 24.21 1.50
CA ASP A 256 36.18 25.31 0.53
C ASP A 256 35.47 25.02 -0.81
N HIS A 257 35.12 23.76 -1.06
CA HIS A 257 34.41 23.29 -2.25
C HIS A 257 32.92 23.00 -2.05
N GLY A 258 32.36 23.32 -0.89
CA GLY A 258 30.97 23.09 -0.52
C GLY A 258 30.74 21.79 0.26
N SER A 259 29.47 21.40 0.47
CA SER A 259 29.13 20.20 1.21
C SER A 259 29.46 18.93 0.43
N ASP A 260 29.99 17.89 1.11
CA ASP A 260 30.20 16.54 0.57
C ASP A 260 29.01 15.60 0.86
N ALA A 261 28.17 15.93 1.86
CA ALA A 261 26.92 15.26 2.12
C ALA A 261 25.83 16.26 2.52
N ILE A 262 24.63 16.03 2.02
CA ILE A 262 23.47 16.90 2.23
C ILE A 262 22.21 16.06 2.49
N PHE A 263 21.18 16.67 3.05
CA PHE A 263 19.83 16.11 2.98
C PHE A 263 19.09 16.64 1.75
N THR A 264 18.40 15.74 1.08
CA THR A 264 17.46 16.07 0.00
C THR A 264 16.06 15.58 0.34
N MET A 265 15.05 16.22 -0.25
CA MET A 265 13.67 15.75 -0.26
C MET A 265 13.38 15.16 -1.65
N GLY A 266 13.28 13.83 -1.71
CA GLY A 266 12.85 13.13 -2.91
C GLY A 266 11.35 13.32 -3.10
N THR A 267 10.98 14.28 -3.95
CA THR A 267 9.60 14.71 -4.18
C THR A 267 8.92 13.82 -5.20
N ASN A 268 7.71 13.37 -4.88
CA ASN A 268 6.80 12.62 -5.76
C ASN A 268 5.45 13.34 -5.77
N SER A 269 5.25 14.19 -6.74
CA SER A 269 4.00 14.95 -6.94
C SER A 269 3.24 14.40 -8.12
N HIS A 270 1.92 14.62 -8.19
CA HIS A 270 1.17 14.21 -9.36
C HIS A 270 -0.06 15.08 -9.65
N ASP A 271 -0.44 15.06 -10.93
CA ASP A 271 -1.76 15.42 -11.41
C ASP A 271 -2.46 14.16 -11.93
N TRP A 272 -3.60 13.82 -11.35
CA TRP A 272 -4.36 12.63 -11.71
C TRP A 272 -5.81 12.98 -11.97
N TYR A 273 -6.31 12.64 -13.15
CA TYR A 273 -7.68 12.85 -13.60
C TYR A 273 -8.31 11.52 -13.96
N GLY A 274 -9.59 11.34 -13.64
CA GLY A 274 -10.27 10.10 -13.99
C GLY A 274 -11.77 10.27 -14.21
N LEU A 275 -12.30 9.36 -15.01
CA LEU A 275 -13.71 9.17 -15.32
C LEU A 275 -14.05 7.69 -15.16
N LEU A 276 -15.07 7.39 -14.38
CA LEU A 276 -15.67 6.07 -14.29
C LEU A 276 -17.16 6.19 -14.53
N SER A 277 -17.71 5.41 -15.46
CA SER A 277 -19.16 5.36 -15.72
C SER A 277 -19.63 3.92 -15.80
N THR A 278 -20.69 3.58 -15.07
CA THR A 278 -21.23 2.23 -14.96
C THR A 278 -22.74 2.27 -15.19
N TYR A 279 -23.19 1.55 -16.20
CA TYR A 279 -24.59 1.30 -16.50
C TYR A 279 -24.97 -0.10 -16.03
N THR A 280 -26.07 -0.19 -15.31
CA THR A 280 -26.63 -1.46 -14.84
C THR A 280 -28.08 -1.58 -15.29
N ASN A 281 -28.47 -2.76 -15.78
CA ASN A 281 -29.82 -3.04 -16.25
C ASN A 281 -30.27 -4.44 -15.84
N ASP A 282 -31.43 -4.54 -15.21
CA ASP A 282 -32.15 -5.79 -14.96
C ASP A 282 -32.89 -6.20 -16.27
N LEU A 283 -32.19 -6.98 -17.13
CA LEU A 283 -32.73 -7.46 -18.40
C LEU A 283 -33.99 -8.33 -18.18
N SER A 284 -34.02 -9.09 -17.09
CA SER A 284 -35.17 -9.85 -16.61
C SER A 284 -35.13 -9.97 -15.08
N LYS A 285 -36.12 -10.66 -14.50
CA LYS A 285 -36.14 -10.96 -13.05
C LYS A 285 -34.92 -11.77 -12.58
N SER A 286 -34.24 -12.45 -13.52
CA SER A 286 -33.12 -13.35 -13.21
C SER A 286 -31.81 -12.94 -13.86
N LEU A 287 -31.81 -11.97 -14.76
CA LEU A 287 -30.64 -11.62 -15.57
C LEU A 287 -30.33 -10.14 -15.44
N LYS A 288 -29.12 -9.83 -14.98
CA LYS A 288 -28.63 -8.48 -14.79
C LYS A 288 -27.37 -8.24 -15.61
N LEU A 289 -27.37 -7.16 -16.35
CA LEU A 289 -26.20 -6.69 -17.12
C LEU A 289 -25.59 -5.48 -16.43
N THR A 290 -24.29 -5.47 -16.28
CA THR A 290 -23.49 -4.30 -15.87
C THR A 290 -22.43 -4.07 -16.90
N VAL A 291 -22.34 -2.86 -17.46
CA VAL A 291 -21.28 -2.44 -18.39
C VAL A 291 -20.70 -1.11 -17.92
N GLY A 292 -19.44 -0.88 -18.20
CA GLY A 292 -18.83 0.38 -17.80
C GLY A 292 -17.55 0.70 -18.55
N ILE A 293 -17.14 1.96 -18.38
CA ILE A 293 -15.90 2.52 -18.91
C ILE A 293 -15.10 3.14 -17.79
N ASP A 294 -13.78 3.09 -17.89
CA ASP A 294 -12.81 3.67 -16.95
C ASP A 294 -11.70 4.38 -17.77
N GLY A 295 -11.55 5.67 -17.56
CA GLY A 295 -10.54 6.49 -18.20
C GLY A 295 -9.71 7.23 -17.16
N ARG A 296 -8.36 7.21 -17.27
CA ARG A 296 -7.45 7.88 -16.36
C ARG A 296 -6.28 8.51 -17.10
N TYR A 297 -5.94 9.71 -16.72
CA TYR A 297 -4.71 10.36 -17.11
C TYR A 297 -3.92 10.75 -15.87
N TYR A 298 -2.65 10.36 -15.83
CA TYR A 298 -1.75 10.61 -14.72
C TYR A 298 -0.46 11.22 -15.23
N LYS A 299 0.02 12.23 -14.50
CA LYS A 299 1.33 12.84 -14.70
C LYS A 299 2.04 12.91 -13.37
N GLY A 300 3.10 12.11 -13.21
CA GLY A 300 3.96 12.09 -12.03
C GLY A 300 5.18 12.98 -12.21
N TYR A 301 5.56 13.70 -11.17
CA TYR A 301 6.75 14.55 -11.12
C TYR A 301 7.70 14.01 -10.07
N HIS A 302 8.91 13.69 -10.46
CA HIS A 302 9.94 13.10 -9.63
C HIS A 302 11.20 13.92 -9.67
N TYR A 303 11.53 14.55 -8.55
CA TYR A 303 12.75 15.35 -8.43
C TYR A 303 13.22 15.39 -6.99
N ASP A 304 14.52 15.57 -6.80
CA ASP A 304 15.12 15.79 -5.48
C ASP A 304 15.43 17.27 -5.30
N LYS A 305 15.09 17.83 -4.13
CA LYS A 305 15.48 19.19 -3.71
C LYS A 305 16.39 19.11 -2.51
N ILE A 306 17.37 20.01 -2.43
CA ILE A 306 18.17 20.21 -1.24
C ILE A 306 17.24 20.64 -0.10
N SER A 307 17.21 19.91 1.01
CA SER A 307 16.44 20.24 2.20
C SER A 307 17.30 20.73 3.36
N ASP A 308 18.62 20.42 3.35
CA ASP A 308 19.58 20.89 4.34
C ASP A 308 21.00 20.66 3.79
N LEU A 309 21.85 21.68 3.88
CA LEU A 309 23.25 21.63 3.45
C LEU A 309 24.18 21.00 4.51
N LEU A 310 23.66 20.60 5.67
CA LEU A 310 24.42 20.05 6.80
C LEU A 310 25.63 20.91 7.16
N GLY A 311 25.42 22.22 7.32
CA GLY A 311 26.44 23.18 7.77
C GLY A 311 27.30 23.79 6.67
N GLY A 312 27.26 23.26 5.46
CA GLY A 312 28.04 23.80 4.34
C GLY A 312 27.45 25.05 3.72
N ALA A 313 28.24 25.80 2.97
CA ALA A 313 27.82 27.05 2.36
C ALA A 313 27.02 26.87 1.08
N TYR A 314 27.23 25.81 0.35
CA TYR A 314 26.58 25.42 -0.91
C TYR A 314 26.85 23.95 -1.22
N TYR A 315 26.17 23.42 -2.24
CA TYR A 315 26.42 22.11 -2.84
C TYR A 315 26.69 22.24 -4.35
N LYS A 316 27.51 21.39 -4.93
CA LYS A 316 27.70 21.27 -6.38
C LYS A 316 27.17 19.92 -6.85
N ASP A 317 26.34 19.92 -7.90
CA ASP A 317 25.75 18.70 -8.46
C ASP A 317 26.01 18.62 -9.97
N ASN A 318 26.54 17.48 -10.41
CA ASN A 318 26.82 17.19 -11.82
C ASN A 318 25.85 16.17 -12.44
N LYS A 319 24.76 15.82 -11.74
CA LYS A 319 23.80 14.81 -12.21
C LYS A 319 22.72 15.38 -13.12
N LEU A 320 22.36 16.66 -12.94
CA LEU A 320 21.35 17.30 -13.77
C LEU A 320 22.01 17.89 -15.04
N ALA A 321 21.82 17.21 -16.17
CA ALA A 321 22.44 17.53 -17.46
C ALA A 321 22.10 18.92 -18.01
N TRP A 322 20.98 19.54 -17.59
CA TRP A 322 20.55 20.88 -18.00
C TRP A 322 21.19 22.02 -17.21
N ARG A 323 22.04 21.70 -16.20
CA ARG A 323 22.66 22.67 -15.30
C ARG A 323 24.20 22.70 -15.46
N ASP A 324 24.78 23.87 -15.26
CA ASP A 324 26.23 24.03 -15.11
C ASP A 324 26.68 23.30 -13.82
N PRO A 325 27.60 22.32 -13.91
CA PRO A 325 28.08 21.56 -12.76
C PRO A 325 28.78 22.41 -11.69
N ASP A 326 29.28 23.61 -12.05
CA ASP A 326 29.91 24.54 -11.13
C ASP A 326 28.93 25.43 -10.37
N THR A 327 27.65 25.36 -10.69
CA THR A 327 26.59 26.10 -9.99
C THR A 327 26.61 25.82 -8.49
N LYS A 328 26.69 26.88 -7.68
CA LYS A 328 26.60 26.81 -6.22
C LYS A 328 25.14 26.73 -5.77
N LEU A 329 24.71 25.55 -5.42
CA LEU A 329 23.32 25.23 -5.08
C LEU A 329 23.01 25.49 -3.61
N ARG A 330 21.75 25.84 -3.32
CA ARG A 330 21.23 26.17 -2.00
C ARG A 330 20.01 25.30 -1.68
N GLU A 331 19.51 25.40 -0.47
CA GLU A 331 18.25 24.79 -0.07
C GLU A 331 17.11 25.20 -1.01
N GLY A 332 16.30 24.21 -1.42
CA GLY A 332 15.23 24.37 -2.42
C GLY A 332 15.65 24.10 -3.86
N ASP A 333 16.94 24.13 -4.19
CA ASP A 333 17.42 23.82 -5.54
C ASP A 333 17.29 22.32 -5.83
N LYS A 334 16.97 22.00 -7.11
CA LYS A 334 16.91 20.60 -7.57
C LYS A 334 18.31 20.01 -7.70
N VAL A 335 18.46 18.73 -7.37
CA VAL A 335 19.69 17.94 -7.52
C VAL A 335 19.35 16.52 -7.92
N ASN A 336 20.36 15.72 -8.31
CA ASN A 336 20.30 14.28 -8.53
C ASN A 336 19.34 13.82 -9.66
N GLN A 337 18.06 14.11 -9.59
CA GLN A 337 17.05 13.66 -10.56
C GLN A 337 15.96 14.70 -10.82
N ASP A 338 15.45 14.73 -12.05
CA ASP A 338 14.30 15.56 -12.45
C ASP A 338 13.61 14.94 -13.67
N TYR A 339 12.59 14.11 -13.45
CA TYR A 339 11.87 13.44 -14.52
C TYR A 339 10.35 13.43 -14.31
N LEU A 340 9.62 13.14 -15.38
CA LEU A 340 8.16 13.03 -15.41
C LEU A 340 7.75 11.66 -15.90
N SER A 341 6.68 11.14 -15.31
CA SER A 341 5.95 9.96 -15.78
C SER A 341 4.59 10.37 -16.34
N LYS A 342 4.20 9.85 -17.48
CA LYS A 342 2.85 10.04 -18.05
C LYS A 342 2.20 8.69 -18.28
N ILE A 343 0.99 8.52 -17.80
CA ILE A 343 0.22 7.29 -17.93
C ILE A 343 -1.17 7.62 -18.42
N LEU A 344 -1.58 6.99 -19.51
CA LEU A 344 -2.94 6.99 -20.01
C LEU A 344 -3.52 5.60 -19.88
N TRP A 345 -4.66 5.50 -19.22
CA TRP A 345 -5.40 4.28 -19.03
C TRP A 345 -6.82 4.46 -19.58
N MET A 346 -7.26 3.57 -20.44
CA MET A 346 -8.63 3.52 -20.94
C MET A 346 -9.13 2.09 -20.93
N GLY A 347 -10.29 1.85 -20.33
CA GLY A 347 -10.84 0.52 -20.17
C GLY A 347 -12.34 0.45 -20.37
N ALA A 348 -12.81 -0.74 -20.72
CA ALA A 348 -14.21 -1.11 -20.74
C ALA A 348 -14.38 -2.47 -20.05
N PHE A 349 -15.52 -2.67 -19.41
CA PHE A 349 -15.87 -3.94 -18.79
C PHE A 349 -17.35 -4.26 -18.99
N ALA A 350 -17.66 -5.54 -18.98
CA ALA A 350 -19.01 -6.06 -19.02
C ALA A 350 -19.17 -7.24 -18.07
N GLN A 351 -20.29 -7.33 -17.42
CA GLN A 351 -20.64 -8.41 -16.50
C GLN A 351 -22.09 -8.80 -16.70
N LEU A 352 -22.33 -10.09 -16.81
CA LEU A 352 -23.65 -10.69 -16.86
C LEU A 352 -23.84 -11.57 -15.62
N GLU A 353 -24.88 -11.31 -14.86
CA GLU A 353 -25.24 -12.07 -13.65
C GLU A 353 -26.59 -12.77 -13.89
N TYR A 354 -26.61 -14.08 -13.67
CA TYR A 354 -27.83 -14.89 -13.62
C TYR A 354 -28.13 -15.29 -12.18
N ASN A 355 -29.31 -14.96 -11.69
CA ASN A 355 -29.69 -15.20 -10.30
C ASN A 355 -31.09 -15.81 -10.24
N ARG A 356 -31.13 -17.05 -9.76
CA ARG A 356 -32.35 -17.82 -9.47
C ARG A 356 -32.24 -18.42 -8.07
N GLU A 357 -33.33 -18.96 -7.56
CA GLU A 357 -33.42 -19.50 -6.21
C GLU A 357 -32.28 -20.45 -5.84
N HIS A 358 -31.98 -21.42 -6.70
CA HIS A 358 -30.95 -22.42 -6.49
C HIS A 358 -29.62 -22.13 -7.22
N TYR A 359 -29.65 -21.27 -8.24
CA TYR A 359 -28.51 -21.07 -9.16
C TYR A 359 -28.12 -19.61 -9.20
N LYS A 360 -26.85 -19.35 -9.01
CA LYS A 360 -26.24 -18.05 -9.33
C LYS A 360 -25.05 -18.28 -10.22
N ALA A 361 -24.96 -17.55 -11.30
CA ALA A 361 -23.82 -17.59 -12.19
C ALA A 361 -23.43 -16.19 -12.62
N PHE A 362 -22.19 -15.99 -12.96
CA PHE A 362 -21.72 -14.78 -13.59
C PHE A 362 -20.64 -15.05 -14.61
N VAL A 363 -20.55 -14.15 -15.59
CA VAL A 363 -19.42 -13.98 -16.48
C VAL A 363 -19.06 -12.50 -16.48
N SER A 364 -17.78 -12.20 -16.31
CA SER A 364 -17.24 -10.83 -16.33
C SER A 364 -16.04 -10.77 -17.24
N THR A 365 -15.96 -9.75 -18.07
CA THR A 365 -14.80 -9.48 -18.94
C THR A 365 -14.42 -8.02 -18.87
N SER A 366 -13.13 -7.74 -19.00
CA SER A 366 -12.61 -6.40 -19.17
C SER A 366 -11.46 -6.36 -20.15
N VAL A 367 -11.34 -5.26 -20.86
CA VAL A 367 -10.20 -4.92 -21.69
C VAL A 367 -9.78 -3.49 -21.37
N THR A 368 -8.48 -3.27 -21.27
CA THR A 368 -7.93 -1.93 -21.00
C THR A 368 -6.74 -1.66 -21.88
N SER A 369 -6.49 -0.40 -22.21
CA SER A 369 -5.28 0.08 -22.86
C SER A 369 -4.48 0.87 -21.82
N HIS A 370 -3.24 0.47 -21.59
CA HIS A 370 -2.29 1.15 -20.73
C HIS A 370 -1.16 1.69 -21.59
N SER A 371 -0.96 2.99 -21.55
CA SER A 371 0.10 3.67 -22.29
C SER A 371 1.00 4.42 -21.31
N TYR A 372 2.30 4.19 -21.42
CA TYR A 372 3.32 4.76 -20.54
C TYR A 372 4.33 5.57 -21.34
N LYS A 373 4.74 6.70 -20.77
CA LYS A 373 5.78 7.56 -21.35
C LYS A 373 6.59 8.19 -20.21
N ARG A 374 7.91 8.31 -20.41
CA ARG A 374 8.81 8.99 -19.48
C ARG A 374 9.47 10.17 -20.19
N GLU A 375 9.67 11.27 -19.48
CA GLU A 375 10.43 12.43 -19.91
C GLU A 375 11.44 12.75 -18.82
N ASP A 376 12.72 12.76 -19.15
CA ASP A 376 13.81 12.93 -18.19
C ASP A 376 14.79 14.03 -18.64
N PRO A 377 14.43 15.29 -18.44
CA PRO A 377 15.34 16.41 -18.69
C PRO A 377 16.52 16.42 -17.71
N GLY A 378 16.38 15.81 -16.51
CA GLY A 378 17.45 15.75 -15.53
C GLY A 378 18.67 14.99 -16.05
N LYS A 379 18.47 13.80 -16.61
CA LYS A 379 19.56 12.95 -17.11
C LYS A 379 19.95 13.25 -18.56
N TYR A 380 18.98 13.58 -19.41
CA TYR A 380 19.17 13.70 -20.87
C TYR A 380 18.97 15.10 -21.42
N GLY A 381 18.85 16.10 -20.56
CA GLY A 381 18.81 17.52 -20.96
C GLY A 381 20.16 18.01 -21.50
N ALA A 382 20.18 19.25 -21.96
CA ALA A 382 21.38 19.92 -22.43
C ALA A 382 21.64 21.19 -21.62
N TYR A 383 22.90 21.44 -21.32
CA TYR A 383 23.39 22.71 -20.78
C TYR A 383 24.26 23.41 -21.82
N GLY A 384 23.88 24.62 -22.21
CA GLY A 384 24.57 25.40 -23.23
C GLY A 384 24.62 24.64 -24.57
N ASN A 385 25.81 24.57 -25.17
CA ASN A 385 26.06 23.85 -26.43
C ASN A 385 26.64 22.43 -26.17
N GLN A 386 26.69 21.96 -24.94
CA GLN A 386 27.20 20.62 -24.60
C GLN A 386 26.05 19.60 -24.66
N GLU A 387 25.96 18.87 -25.75
CA GLU A 387 25.12 17.67 -25.82
C GLU A 387 25.80 16.51 -25.09
N THR A 388 25.52 16.35 -23.82
CA THR A 388 25.96 15.17 -23.06
C THR A 388 25.22 13.89 -23.48
N TYR A 389 23.99 14.05 -23.99
CA TYR A 389 23.16 13.00 -24.63
C TYR A 389 22.35 13.64 -25.77
N PRO A 390 22.04 12.90 -26.83
CA PRO A 390 21.16 13.42 -27.88
C PRO A 390 19.83 13.90 -27.28
N VAL A 391 19.40 15.11 -27.59
CA VAL A 391 18.13 15.71 -27.13
C VAL A 391 16.93 14.82 -27.44
N ALA A 392 17.04 13.95 -28.45
CA ALA A 392 16.06 12.93 -28.79
C ALA A 392 15.76 11.93 -27.66
N ASN A 393 16.67 11.76 -26.71
CA ASN A 393 16.49 10.81 -25.61
C ASN A 393 15.77 11.40 -24.38
N VAL A 394 15.49 12.71 -24.37
CA VAL A 394 14.78 13.35 -23.23
C VAL A 394 13.38 12.77 -23.06
N LYS A 395 12.75 12.30 -24.14
CA LYS A 395 11.39 11.76 -24.14
C LYS A 395 11.36 10.38 -24.75
N THR A 396 10.81 9.40 -24.03
CA THR A 396 10.55 8.08 -24.62
C THR A 396 9.39 8.11 -25.61
N PRO A 397 9.28 7.17 -26.53
CA PRO A 397 8.01 6.88 -27.19
C PRO A 397 6.96 6.40 -26.18
N TRP A 398 5.70 6.31 -26.57
CA TRP A 398 4.66 5.64 -25.78
C TRP A 398 4.84 4.11 -25.87
N SER A 399 4.88 3.47 -24.71
CA SER A 399 4.82 2.00 -24.57
C SER A 399 3.39 1.59 -24.27
N ASN A 400 2.77 0.80 -25.15
CA ASN A 400 1.34 0.47 -25.10
C ASN A 400 1.13 -1.01 -24.81
N PHE A 401 0.20 -1.31 -23.90
CA PHE A 401 -0.22 -2.66 -23.53
C PHE A 401 -1.74 -2.73 -23.52
N VAL A 402 -2.28 -3.90 -23.90
CA VAL A 402 -3.73 -4.15 -23.93
C VAL A 402 -4.04 -5.39 -23.07
N PRO A 403 -3.95 -5.26 -21.73
CA PRO A 403 -4.35 -6.35 -20.87
C PRO A 403 -5.87 -6.56 -20.87
N PHE A 404 -6.27 -7.81 -20.59
CA PHE A 404 -7.66 -8.21 -20.50
C PHE A 404 -7.90 -9.17 -19.33
N SER A 405 -9.16 -9.33 -18.94
CA SER A 405 -9.57 -10.33 -17.98
C SER A 405 -10.87 -11.02 -18.41
N VAL A 406 -10.96 -12.31 -18.10
CA VAL A 406 -12.20 -13.08 -18.18
C VAL A 406 -12.35 -13.84 -16.87
N LYS A 407 -13.51 -13.72 -16.24
CA LYS A 407 -13.85 -14.38 -14.98
C LYS A 407 -15.24 -14.97 -15.08
N ALA A 408 -15.43 -16.17 -14.53
CA ALA A 408 -16.73 -16.79 -14.45
C ALA A 408 -16.90 -17.49 -13.10
N GLY A 409 -18.13 -17.60 -12.64
CA GLY A 409 -18.43 -18.29 -11.42
C GLY A 409 -19.84 -18.86 -11.43
N PHE A 410 -19.99 -19.93 -10.69
CA PHE A 410 -21.25 -20.64 -10.51
C PHE A 410 -21.42 -21.01 -9.03
N ASN A 411 -22.59 -20.78 -8.51
CA ASN A 411 -22.99 -21.18 -7.15
C ASN A 411 -24.30 -21.95 -7.23
N TYR A 412 -24.32 -23.11 -6.62
CA TYR A 412 -25.52 -23.96 -6.48
C TYR A 412 -25.93 -24.08 -5.01
N ARG A 413 -27.17 -23.73 -4.71
CA ARG A 413 -27.81 -23.89 -3.42
C ARG A 413 -28.65 -25.16 -3.42
N PHE A 414 -28.23 -26.19 -2.69
CA PHE A 414 -29.02 -27.43 -2.54
C PHE A 414 -30.34 -27.18 -1.82
N ASN A 415 -30.26 -26.33 -0.79
CA ASN A 415 -31.39 -25.90 0.04
C ASN A 415 -31.04 -24.58 0.74
N GLY A 416 -31.83 -24.13 1.70
CA GLY A 416 -31.56 -22.91 2.47
C GLY A 416 -30.28 -22.95 3.32
N MET A 417 -29.63 -24.10 3.48
CA MET A 417 -28.48 -24.30 4.38
C MET A 417 -27.17 -24.53 3.64
N HIS A 418 -27.17 -25.23 2.52
CA HIS A 418 -25.97 -25.71 1.84
C HIS A 418 -25.77 -25.05 0.47
N ASN A 419 -24.57 -24.63 0.18
CA ASN A 419 -24.19 -24.21 -1.17
C ASN A 419 -22.77 -24.65 -1.54
N VAL A 420 -22.55 -24.86 -2.83
CA VAL A 420 -21.24 -25.11 -3.42
C VAL A 420 -21.02 -24.06 -4.50
N PHE A 421 -19.80 -23.54 -4.60
CA PHE A 421 -19.44 -22.64 -5.66
C PHE A 421 -18.12 -23.05 -6.34
N VAL A 422 -17.99 -22.64 -7.59
CA VAL A 422 -16.76 -22.75 -8.39
C VAL A 422 -16.58 -21.41 -9.08
N ASN A 423 -15.39 -20.84 -8.96
CA ASN A 423 -14.98 -19.64 -9.67
C ASN A 423 -13.70 -19.90 -10.44
N GLY A 424 -13.53 -19.26 -11.59
CA GLY A 424 -12.31 -19.33 -12.35
C GLY A 424 -12.06 -18.04 -13.14
N GLY A 425 -10.81 -17.76 -13.44
CA GLY A 425 -10.46 -16.58 -14.20
C GLY A 425 -9.07 -16.62 -14.80
N TYR A 426 -8.94 -15.90 -15.90
CA TYR A 426 -7.68 -15.58 -16.53
C TYR A 426 -7.54 -14.07 -16.66
N VAL A 427 -6.43 -13.55 -16.16
CA VAL A 427 -6.17 -12.11 -16.07
C VAL A 427 -4.79 -11.84 -16.64
N THR A 428 -4.68 -10.89 -17.55
CA THR A 428 -3.40 -10.32 -17.95
C THR A 428 -3.26 -8.93 -17.30
N LYS A 429 -2.05 -8.55 -16.93
CA LYS A 429 -1.74 -7.28 -16.26
C LYS A 429 -0.56 -6.62 -16.92
N ALA A 430 -0.69 -5.36 -17.30
CA ALA A 430 0.42 -4.60 -17.88
C ALA A 430 1.59 -4.50 -16.88
N PRO A 431 2.85 -4.50 -17.36
CA PRO A 431 3.99 -4.20 -16.51
C PRO A 431 3.83 -2.83 -15.82
N MET A 432 4.41 -2.68 -14.65
CA MET A 432 4.49 -1.38 -13.99
C MET A 432 5.58 -0.51 -14.63
N MET A 433 5.51 0.80 -14.42
CA MET A 433 6.41 1.79 -15.04
C MET A 433 7.90 1.41 -14.89
N ASP A 434 8.30 1.00 -13.67
CA ASP A 434 9.68 0.62 -13.35
C ASP A 434 10.14 -0.66 -14.06
N ASN A 435 9.21 -1.46 -14.60
CA ASN A 435 9.49 -2.68 -15.36
C ASN A 435 9.41 -2.46 -16.88
N ILE A 436 9.16 -1.21 -17.32
CA ILE A 436 9.08 -0.84 -18.74
C ILE A 436 10.32 -0.04 -19.15
N PHE A 437 10.80 0.82 -18.27
CA PHE A 437 11.92 1.69 -18.56
C PHE A 437 13.03 1.55 -17.50
N VAL A 438 14.29 1.47 -17.95
CA VAL A 438 15.44 1.81 -17.14
C VAL A 438 15.88 3.20 -17.59
N ASP A 439 15.67 4.20 -16.74
CA ASP A 439 15.71 5.61 -17.12
C ASP A 439 14.80 5.86 -18.35
N ASN A 440 15.30 6.48 -19.43
CA ASN A 440 14.55 6.66 -20.67
C ASN A 440 14.78 5.57 -21.72
N THR A 441 15.48 4.49 -21.37
CA THR A 441 15.64 3.38 -22.29
C THR A 441 14.54 2.35 -22.04
N PRO A 442 13.66 2.08 -23.05
CA PRO A 442 12.69 1.01 -22.95
C PRO A 442 13.43 -0.33 -22.78
N LEU A 443 12.99 -1.14 -21.83
CA LEU A 443 13.46 -2.52 -21.73
C LEU A 443 13.08 -3.28 -22.99
N SER A 444 13.97 -4.14 -23.48
CA SER A 444 13.67 -5.00 -24.61
C SER A 444 12.57 -5.97 -24.21
N ASN A 445 11.38 -5.79 -24.80
CA ASN A 445 10.24 -6.69 -24.70
C ASN A 445 9.63 -6.83 -23.27
N PRO A 446 9.12 -5.77 -22.65
CA PRO A 446 8.35 -5.92 -21.42
C PRO A 446 7.05 -6.69 -21.70
N ILE A 447 6.86 -7.82 -20.99
CA ILE A 447 5.75 -8.76 -21.20
C ILE A 447 4.68 -8.51 -20.14
N PRO A 448 3.37 -8.49 -20.49
CA PRO A 448 2.30 -8.49 -19.49
C PRO A 448 2.33 -9.75 -18.62
N GLU A 449 2.16 -9.57 -17.31
CA GLU A 449 1.96 -10.66 -16.38
C GLU A 449 0.66 -11.40 -16.71
N LYS A 450 0.64 -12.73 -16.53
CA LYS A 450 -0.52 -13.60 -16.76
C LYS A 450 -0.86 -14.36 -15.49
N ILE A 451 -2.14 -14.42 -15.16
CA ILE A 451 -2.60 -15.05 -13.93
C ILE A 451 -3.80 -15.93 -14.27
N ALA A 452 -3.65 -17.23 -14.05
CA ALA A 452 -4.73 -18.20 -14.15
C ALA A 452 -5.08 -18.65 -12.72
N THR A 453 -6.38 -18.63 -12.36
CA THR A 453 -6.79 -18.92 -11.00
C THR A 453 -8.14 -19.62 -10.98
N GLY A 454 -8.31 -20.52 -10.03
CA GLY A 454 -9.54 -21.27 -9.78
C GLY A 454 -9.79 -21.46 -8.29
N GLU A 455 -11.06 -21.49 -7.93
CA GLU A 455 -11.54 -21.67 -6.56
C GLU A 455 -12.72 -22.63 -6.54
N ILE A 456 -12.80 -23.47 -5.52
CA ILE A 456 -13.94 -24.29 -5.21
C ILE A 456 -14.27 -24.16 -3.73
N GLY A 457 -15.53 -23.94 -3.40
CA GLY A 457 -15.90 -23.76 -2.02
C GLY A 457 -17.25 -24.37 -1.67
N TYR A 458 -17.42 -24.60 -0.38
CA TYR A 458 -18.63 -25.11 0.25
C TYR A 458 -19.05 -24.19 1.40
N GLY A 459 -20.30 -23.77 1.39
CA GLY A 459 -20.90 -22.97 2.45
C GLY A 459 -22.02 -23.72 3.15
N PHE A 460 -22.00 -23.67 4.49
CA PHE A 460 -23.05 -24.15 5.35
C PHE A 460 -23.57 -23.03 6.24
N ASN A 461 -24.88 -22.78 6.23
CA ASN A 461 -25.53 -21.78 7.06
C ASN A 461 -26.79 -22.40 7.68
N TYR A 462 -26.78 -22.60 9.00
CA TYR A 462 -27.92 -23.10 9.72
C TYR A 462 -28.14 -22.34 11.03
N ARG A 463 -29.27 -21.66 11.14
CA ARG A 463 -29.61 -20.81 12.30
C ARG A 463 -28.45 -19.85 12.66
N THR A 464 -27.73 -20.18 13.73
CA THR A 464 -26.66 -19.36 14.31
C THR A 464 -25.26 -19.82 13.93
N LEU A 465 -25.14 -20.88 13.11
CA LEU A 465 -23.88 -21.42 12.63
C LEU A 465 -23.67 -21.13 11.13
N SER A 466 -22.55 -20.52 10.81
CA SER A 466 -22.08 -20.32 9.44
C SER A 466 -20.67 -20.90 9.31
N VAL A 467 -20.46 -21.71 8.28
CA VAL A 467 -19.15 -22.29 7.96
C VAL A 467 -18.90 -22.13 6.46
N MET A 468 -17.70 -21.72 6.09
CA MET A 468 -17.21 -21.63 4.72
C MET A 468 -15.90 -22.37 4.60
N LEU A 469 -15.79 -23.30 3.67
CA LEU A 469 -14.55 -23.97 3.27
C LEU A 469 -14.24 -23.60 1.83
N ASN A 470 -13.03 -23.15 1.55
CA ASN A 470 -12.58 -22.74 0.22
C ASN A 470 -11.22 -23.37 -0.07
N GLY A 471 -11.07 -23.92 -1.28
CA GLY A 471 -9.77 -24.31 -1.84
C GLY A 471 -9.47 -23.46 -3.07
N TYR A 472 -8.22 -23.01 -3.22
CA TYR A 472 -7.79 -22.18 -4.33
C TYR A 472 -6.50 -22.68 -4.95
N TYR A 473 -6.35 -22.40 -6.26
CA TYR A 473 -5.12 -22.59 -7.02
C TYR A 473 -4.91 -21.40 -7.96
N THR A 474 -3.76 -20.75 -7.87
CA THR A 474 -3.36 -19.63 -8.72
C THR A 474 -1.98 -19.86 -9.29
N GLN A 475 -1.87 -19.83 -10.62
CA GLN A 475 -0.60 -19.79 -11.34
C GLN A 475 -0.36 -18.36 -11.81
N TRP A 476 0.71 -17.76 -11.33
CA TRP A 476 1.20 -16.46 -11.76
C TRP A 476 2.38 -16.66 -12.68
N MET A 477 2.32 -16.11 -13.89
CA MET A 477 3.30 -16.29 -14.94
C MET A 477 3.83 -14.96 -15.45
N ASP A 478 5.05 -14.93 -15.92
CA ASP A 478 5.68 -13.79 -16.56
C ASP A 478 5.78 -12.54 -15.67
N LYS A 479 5.87 -12.70 -14.34
CA LYS A 479 6.06 -11.59 -13.44
C LYS A 479 7.43 -10.96 -13.66
N SER A 480 7.49 -9.64 -13.75
CA SER A 480 8.72 -8.88 -13.87
C SER A 480 9.01 -8.08 -12.60
N VAL A 481 10.27 -8.08 -12.17
CA VAL A 481 10.74 -7.33 -11.00
C VAL A 481 12.01 -6.60 -11.35
N THR A 482 12.04 -5.27 -11.15
CA THR A 482 13.26 -4.47 -11.30
C THR A 482 13.90 -4.23 -9.93
N LYS A 483 15.16 -4.59 -9.78
CA LYS A 483 15.94 -4.43 -8.55
C LYS A 483 17.33 -3.85 -8.84
N ALA A 484 17.84 -3.03 -7.92
CA ALA A 484 19.26 -2.66 -7.91
C ALA A 484 20.09 -3.84 -7.41
N ILE A 485 21.26 -4.07 -8.03
CA ILE A 485 22.18 -5.14 -7.66
C ILE A 485 23.34 -4.53 -6.88
N GLY A 486 23.68 -5.13 -5.76
CA GLY A 486 24.82 -4.74 -4.93
C GLY A 486 24.55 -3.58 -3.99
N SER A 487 24.21 -2.40 -4.49
CA SER A 487 23.90 -1.21 -3.69
C SER A 487 22.63 -0.53 -4.20
N TRP A 488 22.06 0.40 -3.41
CA TRP A 488 20.90 1.19 -3.84
C TRP A 488 21.14 1.95 -5.16
N ASN A 489 22.36 2.40 -5.39
CA ASN A 489 22.80 3.06 -6.62
C ASN A 489 23.52 2.10 -7.59
N GLY A 490 23.46 0.80 -7.35
CA GLY A 490 24.08 -0.21 -8.20
C GLY A 490 23.37 -0.40 -9.54
N PRO A 491 23.96 -1.21 -10.43
CA PRO A 491 23.35 -1.56 -11.69
C PRO A 491 21.93 -2.11 -11.47
N ARG A 492 21.00 -1.76 -12.35
CA ARG A 492 19.61 -2.24 -12.28
C ARG A 492 19.44 -3.48 -13.13
N ALA A 493 18.84 -4.51 -12.58
CA ALA A 493 18.37 -5.67 -13.33
C ALA A 493 16.85 -5.67 -13.39
N CYS A 494 16.32 -5.83 -14.59
CA CYS A 494 14.94 -6.25 -14.78
C CYS A 494 14.95 -7.79 -14.91
N ILE A 495 14.36 -8.46 -13.94
CA ILE A 495 14.22 -9.90 -13.88
C ILE A 495 12.84 -10.24 -14.45
N PRO A 496 12.73 -10.66 -15.71
CA PRO A 496 11.46 -11.03 -16.32
C PRO A 496 11.12 -12.50 -16.05
N ASN A 497 9.90 -12.89 -16.43
CA ASN A 497 9.47 -14.28 -16.52
C ASN A 497 9.59 -15.08 -15.21
N ILE A 498 9.34 -14.41 -14.08
CA ILE A 498 9.28 -15.10 -12.79
C ILE A 498 7.88 -15.70 -12.64
N ASP A 499 7.82 -17.00 -12.43
CA ASP A 499 6.57 -17.72 -12.24
C ASP A 499 6.40 -18.15 -10.80
N ALA A 500 5.16 -18.07 -10.29
CA ALA A 500 4.81 -18.51 -8.95
C ALA A 500 3.49 -19.28 -8.94
N ARG A 501 3.41 -20.27 -8.06
CA ARG A 501 2.18 -21.01 -7.75
C ARG A 501 1.75 -20.68 -6.32
N HIS A 502 0.47 -20.35 -6.17
CA HIS A 502 -0.18 -20.15 -4.88
C HIS A 502 -1.37 -21.09 -4.78
N MET A 503 -1.37 -22.01 -3.83
CA MET A 503 -2.50 -22.88 -3.55
C MET A 503 -2.71 -23.02 -2.06
N GLY A 504 -3.95 -23.31 -1.67
CA GLY A 504 -4.25 -23.49 -0.25
C GLY A 504 -5.71 -23.77 0.02
N ILE A 505 -5.98 -23.93 1.31
CA ILE A 505 -7.31 -24.17 1.88
C ILE A 505 -7.58 -23.10 2.94
N GLU A 506 -8.80 -22.60 2.96
CA GLU A 506 -9.31 -21.60 3.88
C GLU A 506 -10.59 -22.10 4.52
N LEU A 507 -10.65 -22.09 5.85
CA LEU A 507 -11.84 -22.39 6.64
C LEU A 507 -12.23 -21.13 7.42
N GLU A 508 -13.50 -20.74 7.36
CA GLU A 508 -14.07 -19.67 8.17
C GLU A 508 -15.33 -20.19 8.85
N ALA A 509 -15.49 -19.88 10.14
CA ALA A 509 -16.65 -20.26 10.90
C ALA A 509 -17.11 -19.14 11.85
N SER A 510 -18.42 -19.03 12.04
CA SER A 510 -19.04 -18.16 13.03
C SER A 510 -20.22 -18.87 13.64
N TYR A 511 -20.24 -18.93 14.98
CA TYR A 511 -21.28 -19.58 15.75
C TYR A 511 -21.76 -18.66 16.87
N GLN A 512 -23.06 -18.45 16.96
CA GLN A 512 -23.70 -17.65 18.00
C GLN A 512 -24.62 -18.56 18.83
N PRO A 513 -24.05 -19.33 19.81
CA PRO A 513 -24.84 -20.26 20.64
C PRO A 513 -25.90 -19.56 21.50
N LEU A 514 -25.59 -18.32 21.92
CA LEU A 514 -26.43 -17.49 22.77
C LEU A 514 -26.51 -16.07 22.18
N GLU A 515 -27.57 -15.35 22.44
CA GLU A 515 -27.75 -13.96 21.93
C GLU A 515 -26.60 -13.02 22.35
N TRP A 516 -26.01 -13.28 23.50
CA TRP A 516 -24.92 -12.50 24.08
C TRP A 516 -23.52 -13.06 23.80
N LEU A 517 -23.38 -14.23 23.16
CA LEU A 517 -22.09 -14.89 22.92
C LEU A 517 -21.93 -15.29 21.46
N ARG A 518 -20.87 -14.82 20.82
CA ARG A 518 -20.45 -15.24 19.48
C ARG A 518 -19.02 -15.75 19.51
N VAL A 519 -18.81 -16.92 18.91
CA VAL A 519 -17.50 -17.53 18.61
C VAL A 519 -17.27 -17.44 17.11
N TYR A 520 -16.12 -17.00 16.69
CA TYR A 520 -15.79 -16.88 15.27
C TYR A 520 -14.31 -17.15 15.04
N GLY A 521 -13.94 -17.50 13.82
CA GLY A 521 -12.55 -17.71 13.50
C GLY A 521 -12.32 -18.13 12.07
N PHE A 522 -11.04 -18.16 11.72
CA PHE A 522 -10.59 -18.71 10.46
C PHE A 522 -9.30 -19.52 10.65
N PHE A 523 -9.06 -20.41 9.70
CA PHE A 523 -7.82 -21.16 9.55
C PHE A 523 -7.46 -21.19 8.07
N THR A 524 -6.21 -20.86 7.75
CA THR A 524 -5.68 -20.90 6.38
C THR A 524 -4.36 -21.66 6.36
N ILE A 525 -4.19 -22.49 5.34
CA ILE A 525 -2.92 -23.16 5.04
C ILE A 525 -2.65 -23.07 3.54
N GLY A 526 -1.51 -22.48 3.18
CA GLY A 526 -1.04 -22.32 1.80
C GLY A 526 0.25 -23.09 1.52
N ASP A 527 0.54 -23.28 0.25
CA ASP A 527 1.85 -23.64 -0.30
C ASP A 527 2.14 -22.73 -1.49
N TRP A 528 2.96 -21.71 -1.26
CA TRP A 528 3.28 -20.67 -2.22
C TRP A 528 4.74 -20.77 -2.60
N ARG A 529 5.01 -21.06 -3.89
CA ARG A 529 6.38 -21.32 -4.37
C ARG A 529 6.67 -20.64 -5.69
N TRP A 530 7.91 -20.27 -5.87
CA TRP A 530 8.47 -19.96 -7.17
C TRP A 530 8.58 -21.26 -7.99
N THR A 531 8.23 -21.22 -9.30
CA THR A 531 8.11 -22.46 -10.09
C THR A 531 9.20 -22.63 -11.14
N ASN A 532 9.98 -21.58 -11.41
CA ASN A 532 11.08 -21.63 -12.37
C ASN A 532 12.34 -20.92 -11.87
N ASP A 533 13.46 -21.24 -12.45
CA ASP A 533 14.67 -20.43 -12.44
C ASP A 533 14.60 -19.42 -13.58
N VAL A 534 15.29 -18.29 -13.48
CA VAL A 534 15.17 -17.22 -14.46
C VAL A 534 16.54 -16.68 -14.90
N ASN A 535 16.62 -16.30 -16.18
CA ASN A 535 17.75 -15.61 -16.74
C ASN A 535 17.42 -14.13 -16.89
N PHE A 536 18.36 -13.26 -16.57
CA PHE A 536 18.17 -11.83 -16.68
C PHE A 536 19.44 -11.10 -17.12
N PRO A 537 19.29 -10.07 -17.99
CA PRO A 537 20.40 -9.19 -18.36
C PRO A 537 20.69 -8.19 -17.25
N LEU A 538 21.96 -7.85 -17.07
CA LEU A 538 22.43 -6.77 -16.23
C LEU A 538 22.84 -5.59 -17.10
N PHE A 539 22.40 -4.38 -16.73
CA PHE A 539 22.74 -3.14 -17.42
C PHE A 539 23.55 -2.22 -16.51
N ASN A 540 24.54 -1.51 -17.07
CA ASN A 540 25.25 -0.44 -16.36
C ASN A 540 24.42 0.86 -16.30
N GLU A 541 24.97 1.92 -15.69
CA GLU A 541 24.33 3.24 -15.60
C GLU A 541 24.10 3.88 -16.99
N GLN A 542 24.83 3.47 -18.01
CA GLN A 542 24.71 3.89 -19.39
C GLN A 542 23.69 3.06 -20.20
N ASN A 543 22.99 2.11 -19.56
CA ASN A 543 22.07 1.15 -20.17
C ASN A 543 22.73 0.18 -21.18
N GLU A 544 24.01 -0.07 -21.05
CA GLU A 544 24.71 -1.11 -21.82
C GLU A 544 24.59 -2.44 -21.10
N LYS A 545 24.28 -3.52 -21.82
CA LYS A 545 24.26 -4.88 -21.27
C LYS A 545 25.68 -5.31 -20.89
N ILE A 546 25.95 -5.44 -19.60
CA ILE A 546 27.25 -5.80 -19.06
C ILE A 546 27.39 -7.28 -18.67
N GLY A 547 26.28 -8.02 -18.71
CA GLY A 547 26.30 -9.45 -18.41
C GLY A 547 24.91 -10.08 -18.49
N GLU A 548 24.90 -11.39 -18.30
CA GLU A 548 23.70 -12.20 -18.15
C GLU A 548 23.85 -13.07 -16.92
N TYR A 549 22.83 -13.10 -16.09
CA TYR A 549 22.84 -13.82 -14.83
C TYR A 549 21.70 -14.81 -14.77
N HIS A 550 21.91 -15.87 -14.02
CA HIS A 550 20.90 -16.86 -13.68
C HIS A 550 20.50 -16.69 -12.23
N ALA A 551 19.20 -16.71 -11.94
CA ALA A 551 18.68 -16.79 -10.58
C ALA A 551 18.07 -18.16 -10.35
N TYR A 552 18.52 -18.83 -9.30
CA TYR A 552 18.17 -20.20 -8.95
C TYR A 552 17.14 -20.19 -7.81
N ILE A 553 15.86 -19.96 -8.15
CA ILE A 553 14.78 -19.74 -7.18
C ILE A 553 13.67 -20.80 -7.23
N LYS A 554 13.75 -21.74 -8.18
CA LYS A 554 12.74 -22.79 -8.35
C LYS A 554 12.54 -23.60 -7.08
N ASN A 555 11.27 -23.79 -6.69
CA ASN A 555 10.78 -24.50 -5.51
C ASN A 555 10.98 -23.79 -4.17
N LEU A 556 11.64 -22.62 -4.11
CA LEU A 556 11.72 -21.82 -2.89
C LEU A 556 10.34 -21.24 -2.56
N HIS A 557 10.05 -21.11 -1.27
CA HIS A 557 8.80 -20.49 -0.83
C HIS A 557 8.80 -18.99 -1.15
N VAL A 558 7.61 -18.47 -1.49
CA VAL A 558 7.38 -17.03 -1.60
C VAL A 558 7.38 -16.45 -0.19
N GLY A 559 8.23 -15.47 0.06
CA GLY A 559 8.38 -14.82 1.35
C GLY A 559 7.32 -13.74 1.64
N ASN A 560 7.54 -12.98 2.71
CA ASN A 560 6.77 -11.81 3.14
C ASN A 560 5.35 -12.05 3.67
N ALA A 561 4.88 -13.29 3.74
CA ALA A 561 3.58 -13.57 4.36
C ALA A 561 3.56 -14.98 4.98
N PRO A 562 2.93 -15.14 6.15
CA PRO A 562 2.77 -16.46 6.75
C PRO A 562 1.85 -17.32 5.89
N GLN A 563 2.32 -18.53 5.56
CA GLN A 563 1.55 -19.50 4.76
C GLN A 563 0.59 -20.32 5.61
N THR A 564 0.64 -20.16 6.92
CA THR A 564 -0.37 -20.68 7.85
C THR A 564 -0.80 -19.55 8.78
N SER A 565 -2.10 -19.30 8.84
CA SER A 565 -2.68 -18.30 9.73
C SER A 565 -3.96 -18.84 10.34
N ALA A 566 -4.18 -18.56 11.63
CA ALA A 566 -5.42 -18.89 12.31
C ALA A 566 -5.83 -17.77 13.26
N MET A 567 -7.12 -17.58 13.44
CA MET A 567 -7.67 -16.72 14.46
C MET A 567 -8.89 -17.39 15.09
N LEU A 568 -8.98 -17.29 16.42
CA LEU A 568 -10.16 -17.66 17.18
C LEU A 568 -10.59 -16.46 18.02
N GLY A 569 -11.79 -15.96 17.76
CA GLY A 569 -12.38 -14.81 18.43
C GLY A 569 -13.60 -15.18 19.26
N LEU A 570 -13.74 -14.50 20.39
CA LEU A 570 -14.91 -14.52 21.26
C LEU A 570 -15.45 -13.10 21.37
N SER A 571 -16.75 -12.91 21.15
CA SER A 571 -17.43 -11.65 21.41
C SER A 571 -18.60 -11.88 22.38
N CYS A 572 -18.58 -11.17 23.49
CA CYS A 572 -19.53 -11.31 24.59
C CYS A 572 -20.25 -9.99 24.88
N MET A 573 -21.56 -10.02 25.02
CA MET A 573 -22.40 -8.88 25.43
C MET A 573 -23.07 -9.17 26.78
N PRO A 574 -22.30 -9.09 27.90
CA PRO A 574 -22.77 -9.50 29.22
C PRO A 574 -23.92 -8.63 29.77
N VAL A 575 -23.94 -7.38 29.37
CA VAL A 575 -25.01 -6.41 29.68
C VAL A 575 -25.30 -5.55 28.44
N SER A 576 -26.49 -4.98 28.39
CA SER A 576 -26.90 -4.13 27.26
C SER A 576 -25.93 -2.98 27.05
N GLY A 577 -25.46 -2.82 25.82
CA GLY A 577 -24.51 -1.79 25.40
C GLY A 577 -23.04 -2.15 25.59
N LEU A 578 -22.68 -3.14 26.40
CA LEU A 578 -21.29 -3.56 26.59
C LEU A 578 -20.93 -4.75 25.71
N THR A 579 -19.94 -4.56 24.85
CA THR A 579 -19.34 -5.64 24.05
C THR A 579 -17.87 -5.81 24.46
N LEU A 580 -17.50 -7.03 24.79
CA LEU A 580 -16.13 -7.45 25.09
C LEU A 580 -15.69 -8.45 24.02
N GLY A 581 -14.51 -8.28 23.46
CA GLY A 581 -13.92 -9.16 22.48
C GLY A 581 -12.54 -9.64 22.91
N VAL A 582 -12.23 -10.89 22.58
CA VAL A 582 -10.90 -11.51 22.74
C VAL A 582 -10.57 -12.23 21.45
N ASP A 583 -9.44 -11.93 20.84
CA ASP A 583 -8.96 -12.55 19.62
C ASP A 583 -7.60 -13.20 19.86
N PHE A 584 -7.52 -14.51 19.66
CA PHE A 584 -6.27 -15.27 19.63
C PHE A 584 -5.85 -15.43 18.18
N ASN A 585 -4.62 -14.98 17.84
CA ASN A 585 -4.05 -15.06 16.51
C ASN A 585 -2.82 -15.95 16.50
N TYR A 586 -2.66 -16.78 15.47
CA TYR A 586 -1.50 -17.63 15.23
C TYR A 586 -0.98 -17.44 13.80
N TYR A 587 0.34 -17.37 13.68
CA TYR A 587 1.04 -17.21 12.40
C TYR A 587 2.24 -18.16 12.33
N GLY A 588 2.33 -18.93 11.26
CA GLY A 588 3.40 -19.90 11.06
C GLY A 588 3.75 -20.09 9.59
N ARG A 589 4.83 -20.83 9.34
CA ARG A 589 5.37 -21.06 8.00
C ARG A 589 5.62 -19.75 7.25
N HIS A 590 6.19 -18.79 7.95
CA HIS A 590 6.58 -17.49 7.40
C HIS A 590 8.04 -17.56 6.98
N TYR A 591 8.34 -17.27 5.72
CA TYR A 591 9.69 -17.30 5.15
C TYR A 591 10.15 -15.87 4.91
N ALA A 592 11.47 -15.64 5.11
CA ALA A 592 12.09 -14.36 4.80
C ALA A 592 11.98 -14.06 3.29
N ASP A 593 11.85 -12.80 2.93
CA ASP A 593 11.92 -12.38 1.53
C ASP A 593 13.38 -12.41 1.05
N PHE A 594 13.58 -12.54 -0.24
CA PHE A 594 14.89 -12.44 -0.88
C PHE A 594 14.78 -11.76 -2.25
N ALA A 595 15.88 -11.16 -2.69
CA ALA A 595 15.94 -10.71 -4.07
C ALA A 595 16.42 -11.86 -4.96
N ALA A 596 15.69 -12.18 -6.04
CA ALA A 596 16.09 -13.22 -6.99
C ALA A 596 17.52 -12.97 -7.54
N ALA A 597 17.92 -11.70 -7.68
CA ALA A 597 19.26 -11.31 -8.10
C ALA A 597 20.38 -11.70 -7.12
N ASP A 598 20.08 -12.02 -5.88
CA ASP A 598 21.06 -12.47 -4.87
C ASP A 598 21.23 -14.01 -4.89
N ARG A 599 20.39 -14.77 -5.65
CA ARG A 599 20.38 -16.24 -5.77
C ARG A 599 21.05 -16.71 -7.07
N THR A 600 22.31 -16.33 -7.28
CA THR A 600 23.04 -16.58 -8.54
C THR A 600 23.97 -17.79 -8.52
N ASP A 601 24.14 -18.46 -7.39
CA ASP A 601 24.89 -19.73 -7.31
C ASP A 601 23.95 -20.93 -7.53
N GLU A 602 24.24 -21.75 -8.52
CA GLU A 602 23.48 -22.97 -8.83
C GLU A 602 23.43 -23.96 -7.66
N LYS A 603 24.49 -23.97 -6.84
CA LYS A 603 24.59 -24.86 -5.69
C LYS A 603 23.76 -24.35 -4.50
N ASP A 604 23.41 -23.07 -4.49
CA ASP A 604 22.60 -22.46 -3.46
C ASP A 604 21.12 -22.66 -3.77
N ARG A 605 20.59 -23.81 -3.35
CA ARG A 605 19.18 -24.19 -3.42
C ARG A 605 18.51 -24.23 -2.05
N ALA A 606 19.21 -23.74 -1.02
CA ALA A 606 18.69 -23.74 0.33
C ALA A 606 17.42 -22.87 0.43
N GLU A 607 16.47 -23.31 1.25
CA GLU A 607 15.25 -22.54 1.53
C GLU A 607 15.61 -21.22 2.22
N ALA A 608 14.88 -20.15 1.93
CA ALA A 608 14.98 -18.91 2.67
C ALA A 608 14.67 -19.13 4.16
N TRP A 609 15.31 -18.37 5.02
CA TRP A 609 15.13 -18.52 6.46
C TRP A 609 13.65 -18.51 6.84
N LYS A 610 13.24 -19.58 7.55
CA LYS A 610 11.90 -19.68 8.10
C LYS A 610 11.85 -18.97 9.46
N LEU A 611 11.04 -17.92 9.55
CA LEU A 611 10.82 -17.17 10.77
C LEU A 611 10.17 -18.06 11.85
N PRO A 612 10.48 -17.81 13.14
CA PRO A 612 9.77 -18.47 14.24
C PRO A 612 8.26 -18.22 14.20
N ASP A 613 7.50 -19.27 14.40
CA ASP A 613 6.04 -19.17 14.54
C ASP A 613 5.69 -18.38 15.81
N TYR A 614 4.58 -17.63 15.77
CA TYR A 614 4.15 -16.83 16.92
C TYR A 614 2.63 -16.73 17.04
N SER A 615 2.20 -16.35 18.24
CA SER A 615 0.79 -16.05 18.52
C SER A 615 0.66 -14.76 19.34
N THR A 616 -0.48 -14.06 19.17
CA THR A 616 -0.85 -12.88 19.94
C THR A 616 -2.28 -13.03 20.46
N VAL A 617 -2.57 -12.30 21.54
CA VAL A 617 -3.94 -12.15 22.06
C VAL A 617 -4.28 -10.68 22.08
N ASP A 618 -5.43 -10.32 21.53
CA ASP A 618 -5.92 -8.96 21.47
C ASP A 618 -7.25 -8.86 22.24
N LEU A 619 -7.46 -7.71 22.92
CA LEU A 619 -8.69 -7.42 23.66
C LEU A 619 -9.38 -6.21 23.04
N ASN A 620 -10.71 -6.26 22.95
CA ASN A 620 -11.55 -5.19 22.48
C ASN A 620 -12.68 -4.90 23.48
N LEU A 621 -12.96 -3.64 23.70
CA LEU A 621 -14.06 -3.17 24.54
C LEU A 621 -14.84 -2.09 23.79
N ASN A 622 -16.16 -2.20 23.79
CA ASN A 622 -17.07 -1.15 23.35
C ASN A 622 -18.25 -1.05 24.31
N TYR A 623 -18.54 0.15 24.80
CA TYR A 623 -19.67 0.40 25.68
C TYR A 623 -20.49 1.59 25.18
N ASP A 624 -21.68 1.28 24.70
CA ASP A 624 -22.66 2.25 24.22
C ASP A 624 -23.64 2.60 25.37
N PHE A 625 -23.79 3.88 25.66
CA PHE A 625 -24.68 4.37 26.72
C PHE A 625 -25.42 5.64 26.30
N LYS A 626 -26.50 5.94 27.00
CA LYS A 626 -27.33 7.13 26.75
C LYS A 626 -27.13 8.17 27.86
N MET A 627 -26.99 9.45 27.46
CA MET A 627 -26.94 10.61 28.35
C MET A 627 -28.00 11.63 27.86
N GLY A 628 -29.22 11.50 28.32
CA GLY A 628 -30.33 12.35 27.84
C GLY A 628 -30.54 12.17 26.33
N THR A 629 -30.36 13.22 25.55
CA THR A 629 -30.46 13.22 24.08
C THR A 629 -29.20 12.75 23.38
N PHE A 630 -28.06 12.69 24.10
CA PHE A 630 -26.79 12.27 23.56
C PHE A 630 -26.60 10.76 23.68
N ARG A 631 -25.79 10.20 22.78
CA ARG A 631 -25.29 8.83 22.87
C ARG A 631 -23.78 8.88 23.10
N GLY A 632 -23.32 8.23 24.17
CA GLY A 632 -21.91 8.05 24.46
C GLY A 632 -21.45 6.65 24.03
N GLN A 633 -20.22 6.56 23.57
CA GLN A 633 -19.53 5.31 23.28
C GLN A 633 -18.13 5.38 23.86
N LEU A 634 -17.85 4.52 24.84
CA LEU A 634 -16.48 4.23 25.27
C LEU A 634 -15.94 3.07 24.44
N PHE A 635 -14.74 3.22 23.92
CA PHE A 635 -14.07 2.16 23.17
C PHE A 635 -12.63 2.02 23.61
N GLY A 636 -12.09 0.83 23.51
CA GLY A 636 -10.70 0.55 23.83
C GLY A 636 -10.26 -0.77 23.24
N ASN A 637 -8.96 -0.86 22.99
CA ASN A 637 -8.33 -2.10 22.56
C ASN A 637 -6.94 -2.21 23.17
N VAL A 638 -6.52 -3.46 23.40
CA VAL A 638 -5.15 -3.84 23.76
C VAL A 638 -4.71 -4.88 22.76
N ASN A 639 -3.66 -4.60 22.01
CA ASN A 639 -3.08 -5.55 21.07
C ASN A 639 -1.84 -6.19 21.70
N ASN A 640 -1.62 -7.48 21.36
CA ASN A 640 -0.51 -8.26 21.89
C ASN A 640 -0.43 -8.20 23.42
N LEU A 641 -1.52 -8.56 24.09
CA LEU A 641 -1.72 -8.48 25.55
C LEU A 641 -0.54 -9.05 26.35
N PHE A 642 0.05 -10.15 25.89
CA PHE A 642 1.16 -10.82 26.57
C PHE A 642 2.54 -10.29 26.17
N ASN A 643 2.59 -9.16 25.46
CA ASN A 643 3.83 -8.50 25.02
C ASN A 643 4.80 -9.48 24.32
N ARG A 644 4.27 -10.38 23.49
CA ARG A 644 5.06 -11.36 22.74
C ARG A 644 6.00 -10.66 21.78
N LYS A 645 7.30 -10.93 21.86
CA LYS A 645 8.27 -10.52 20.85
C LYS A 645 8.18 -11.47 19.65
N TYR A 646 8.01 -10.91 18.46
CA TYR A 646 7.94 -11.69 17.22
C TYR A 646 8.50 -10.91 16.05
N ILE A 647 9.01 -11.65 15.06
CA ILE A 647 9.52 -11.07 13.81
C ILE A 647 8.35 -10.97 12.84
N SER A 648 8.06 -9.76 12.39
CA SER A 648 6.94 -9.48 11.47
C SER A 648 7.34 -9.58 10.01
N ASP A 649 8.63 -9.39 9.69
CA ASP A 649 9.16 -9.38 8.34
C ASP A 649 10.68 -9.52 8.37
N ALA A 650 11.28 -10.23 7.42
CA ALA A 650 12.72 -10.42 7.32
C ALA A 650 13.19 -10.44 5.86
N LEU A 651 14.46 -10.04 5.65
CA LEU A 651 15.20 -10.36 4.44
C LEU A 651 16.19 -11.48 4.77
N ASP A 652 16.25 -12.44 3.87
CA ASP A 652 17.14 -13.58 3.94
C ASP A 652 18.60 -13.14 3.81
N GLY A 653 19.48 -13.80 4.54
CA GLY A 653 20.91 -13.55 4.50
C GLY A 653 21.66 -14.58 3.65
N SER A 654 22.99 -14.43 3.58
CA SER A 654 23.86 -15.31 2.77
C SER A 654 23.80 -16.78 3.13
N ASP A 655 23.57 -17.09 4.41
CA ASP A 655 23.61 -18.48 4.92
C ASP A 655 22.20 -19.02 5.20
N HIS A 656 21.15 -18.25 4.88
CA HIS A 656 19.74 -18.59 5.07
C HIS A 656 19.40 -18.94 6.54
N THR A 657 20.06 -18.23 7.46
CA THR A 657 19.93 -18.42 8.90
C THR A 657 19.50 -17.14 9.62
N ARG A 658 19.15 -17.30 10.90
CA ARG A 658 18.84 -16.19 11.79
C ARG A 658 19.99 -15.19 11.91
N GLU A 659 21.22 -15.69 11.90
CA GLU A 659 22.45 -14.92 12.14
C GLU A 659 22.79 -13.96 11.00
N THR A 660 22.46 -14.34 9.77
CA THR A 660 22.73 -13.53 8.58
C THR A 660 21.52 -12.75 8.08
N ALA A 661 20.31 -13.09 8.53
CA ALA A 661 19.08 -12.39 8.18
C ALA A 661 18.97 -11.03 8.87
N VAL A 662 18.30 -10.10 8.22
CA VAL A 662 17.88 -8.82 8.83
C VAL A 662 16.35 -8.78 8.94
N ALA A 663 15.84 -8.17 10.01
CA ALA A 663 14.42 -8.28 10.34
C ALA A 663 13.80 -6.97 10.83
N TRP A 664 12.47 -6.94 10.80
CA TRP A 664 11.65 -6.06 11.63
C TRP A 664 10.90 -6.89 12.65
N TYR A 665 10.99 -6.46 13.90
CA TYR A 665 10.10 -6.95 14.93
C TYR A 665 8.72 -6.28 14.82
N GLY A 666 7.68 -7.03 15.11
CA GLY A 666 6.34 -6.52 15.34
C GLY A 666 6.27 -5.70 16.64
N PHE A 667 5.16 -5.00 16.82
CA PHE A 667 4.96 -4.23 18.04
C PHE A 667 4.71 -5.14 19.23
N GLY A 668 5.26 -4.78 20.40
CA GLY A 668 4.88 -5.37 21.66
C GLY A 668 3.46 -4.94 22.06
N ILE A 669 3.17 -4.93 23.35
CA ILE A 669 1.86 -4.50 23.82
C ILE A 669 1.59 -3.05 23.44
N THR A 670 0.43 -2.81 22.82
CA THR A 670 -0.09 -1.46 22.51
C THR A 670 -1.54 -1.37 22.94
N TRP A 671 -1.99 -0.17 23.34
CA TRP A 671 -3.36 0.07 23.72
C TRP A 671 -3.86 1.42 23.23
N THR A 672 -5.16 1.51 23.02
CA THR A 672 -5.87 2.76 22.81
C THR A 672 -7.19 2.74 23.56
N ALA A 673 -7.65 3.91 24.02
CA ALA A 673 -8.95 4.09 24.62
C ALA A 673 -9.53 5.45 24.20
N GLY A 674 -10.84 5.57 24.12
CA GLY A 674 -11.46 6.82 23.72
C GLY A 674 -12.95 6.90 24.03
N LEU A 675 -13.45 8.12 23.90
CA LEU A 675 -14.86 8.47 24.07
C LEU A 675 -15.37 9.16 22.81
N ARG A 676 -16.52 8.72 22.33
CA ARG A 676 -17.31 9.38 21.29
C ARG A 676 -18.64 9.83 21.86
N ILE A 677 -19.04 11.06 21.56
CA ILE A 677 -20.34 11.62 21.91
C ILE A 677 -21.06 11.95 20.61
N SER A 678 -22.25 11.41 20.41
CA SER A 678 -23.12 11.63 19.24
C SER A 678 -24.42 12.32 19.64
N PHE A 679 -24.93 13.21 18.78
CA PHE A 679 -26.11 14.03 18.99
C PHE A 679 -26.91 14.25 17.73
#